data_3c0de17ab97f65125a1e5134578d04fa
#
_entry.id   3c0de17ab97f65125a1e5134578d04fa
#
_cell.length_a   1.000
_cell.length_b   1.000
_cell.length_c   1.000
_cell.angle_alpha   90.00
_cell.angle_beta   90.00
_cell.angle_gamma   90.00
#
_symmetry.space_group_name_H-M   'P 1'
#
loop_
_entity.id
_entity.type
_entity.pdbx_description
1 polymer ?
#
loop_
_entity_poly.entity_id
_entity_poly.type
_entity_poly.pdbx_seq_one_letter_code
_entity_poly.pdbx_strand_id
1 'polypeptide(L)'
;MSVPPRYRHTGLVMVRASTDPGDLELPTRLNLRDPAAIQQEGRTWLAKVWTRGEVREALQMASPDLGTRVDDLLGSTTAPGSDVRRAVMATASYLLRWQRRPTPFGLFAGVATAAIGPARADIGTQHRAYARVNADWVTHLTDQIERHQGLRPRLTVIADSFGIARDGRFIVATRAQGGARLPGPMREVSVRLTRPVQIALAAAATPVKFDELAAELTARFPDTAPGKILALLHTLVDQRILITNLRPPMTVADPLQHLIDVLHDAGGGDLADVKGLLRHLERIRDLLTRHNTTAPERAAALRTATRVELAALAPGAGLVTDVTLDARIAVPEVVLKEAARAATVLLRLSTEPFGRTAWMDYHARFLARYGPGALVPVKELVADSGLGFPGGYLGALRARPTWRTLTERDAALLALLQKAALTGADEVTLTEADVTALTVGDHDTVVLPHRIELGVALTAPSTEAIDRGEFDLHITANPRAHTSMTGRFTYLLDKDDRARLAASYGTGREHTGDDAVVVQLSFPPRRPRNENLTRVPPLVPDVVHLGEHPGSGAIGVDDLAVTADSAHMYLVQRSTGRRVIARIPHALDTTVQTPPLARFLAEVADARSAVYKPFNYGAARTMPYLPRIRYRRTILAAARWLLTTTDVPGTGQGWDAALQAWRQRWRTPARVLLCHEDLRLPLDLDQPMDRAVLQRRLEQAGRIELQEDDPPHGLDWIGRPAELLIPMTVVNPSQRRLPVTAAPGAAALVCAHLVGNPARFDDILVRHLPPFADELADLVTSWWVRRHRDMIRLEADQHLAVFLRLADPGQYGPVAARLAAFAARLEALGMPAQLTVATHYEQPGRYGEAAALAAAEQAFAADTKAAIAQISVADAARLSGQALAAASMAHLAATFAPDTIAGYRALLRCLEQQTGPLDRTLRDHALCWGDPANDYQAVRAIPGGETVAAAWRARDTALAAYHRALAEQRDPATVLRTLLHDHHVRALGVDPEFEKITGRLARAAALRCLALAGAL
;
A
#
# COMPACT_ATOMS: atom_id res chain seq x y z
N MET A 1 31.60 2.21 7.53
CA MET A 1 31.32 2.96 6.27
C MET A 1 29.83 3.22 6.21
N SER A 2 29.38 4.45 5.85
CA SER A 2 27.94 4.72 5.75
C SER A 2 27.34 4.02 4.53
N VAL A 3 26.17 3.39 4.71
CA VAL A 3 25.44 2.77 3.59
C VAL A 3 25.07 3.84 2.55
N PRO A 4 25.33 3.64 1.27
CA PRO A 4 24.96 4.59 0.23
C PRO A 4 23.44 4.75 0.18
N PRO A 5 22.94 5.94 -0.18
CA PRO A 5 21.49 6.16 -0.29
C PRO A 5 20.89 5.27 -1.38
N ARG A 6 19.83 4.55 -1.06
CA ARG A 6 19.08 3.69 -1.99
C ARG A 6 18.07 4.47 -2.84
N TYR A 7 17.86 5.75 -2.53
CA TYR A 7 16.95 6.66 -3.23
C TYR A 7 17.66 7.90 -3.72
N ARG A 8 17.14 8.48 -4.80
CA ARG A 8 17.51 9.79 -5.33
C ARG A 8 16.25 10.65 -5.50
N HIS A 9 16.35 11.95 -5.30
CA HIS A 9 15.27 12.88 -5.59
C HIS A 9 14.99 12.97 -7.09
N THR A 10 13.77 13.35 -7.45
CA THR A 10 13.31 13.41 -8.86
C THR A 10 13.57 14.76 -9.54
N GLY A 11 14.28 15.68 -8.87
CA GLY A 11 14.49 17.04 -9.34
C GLY A 11 13.33 18.00 -9.04
N LEU A 12 12.24 17.54 -8.45
CA LEU A 12 11.13 18.34 -7.96
C LEU A 12 11.16 18.41 -6.44
N VAL A 13 11.04 19.61 -5.86
CA VAL A 13 10.79 19.83 -4.45
C VAL A 13 9.58 20.75 -4.34
N MET A 14 8.51 20.29 -3.71
CA MET A 14 7.35 21.13 -3.41
C MET A 14 7.46 21.67 -2.00
N VAL A 15 7.25 22.96 -1.85
CA VAL A 15 7.23 23.65 -0.55
C VAL A 15 5.78 23.94 -0.20
N ARG A 16 5.41 23.64 1.04
CA ARG A 16 4.20 24.12 1.67
C ARG A 16 4.60 25.13 2.72
N ALA A 17 3.96 26.30 2.77
CA ALA A 17 4.23 27.28 3.81
C ALA A 17 2.98 28.06 4.19
N SER A 18 2.98 28.58 5.41
CA SER A 18 1.93 29.47 5.90
C SER A 18 1.91 30.78 5.09
N THR A 19 0.71 31.31 4.86
CA THR A 19 0.47 32.65 4.29
C THR A 19 0.29 33.73 5.36
N ASP A 20 0.56 33.41 6.64
CA ASP A 20 0.42 34.33 7.76
C ASP A 20 1.15 35.65 7.49
N PRO A 21 0.49 36.79 7.62
CA PRO A 21 1.12 38.12 7.44
C PRO A 21 2.17 38.48 8.53
N GLY A 22 2.23 37.71 9.63
CA GLY A 22 3.21 37.85 10.71
C GLY A 22 2.80 38.83 11.83
N ASP A 23 1.65 39.48 11.71
CA ASP A 23 1.15 40.49 12.66
C ASP A 23 -0.18 40.12 13.32
N LEU A 24 -0.60 38.86 13.24
CA LEU A 24 -1.82 38.39 13.89
C LEU A 24 -1.61 38.15 15.38
N GLU A 25 -2.29 38.95 16.21
CA GLU A 25 -2.21 38.83 17.67
C GLU A 25 -3.22 37.79 18.20
N LEU A 26 -2.71 36.82 18.94
CA LEU A 26 -3.54 35.84 19.66
C LEU A 26 -3.88 36.33 21.07
N PRO A 27 -5.05 36.00 21.65
CA PRO A 27 -5.43 36.41 23.00
C PRO A 27 -4.76 35.50 24.06
N THR A 28 -3.44 35.35 24.02
CA THR A 28 -2.69 34.36 24.81
C THR A 28 -2.87 34.51 26.31
N ARG A 29 -3.06 35.75 26.80
CA ARG A 29 -3.26 36.05 28.23
C ARG A 29 -4.72 36.01 28.69
N LEU A 30 -5.67 35.84 27.79
CA LEU A 30 -7.10 35.82 28.13
C LEU A 30 -7.43 34.62 29.02
N ASN A 31 -7.98 34.89 30.20
CA ASN A 31 -8.45 33.84 31.08
C ASN A 31 -9.85 33.33 30.64
N LEU A 32 -9.88 32.24 29.92
CA LEU A 32 -11.13 31.61 29.44
C LEU A 32 -12.00 30.98 30.54
N ARG A 33 -11.55 30.99 31.80
CA ARG A 33 -12.32 30.54 32.96
C ARG A 33 -13.06 31.69 33.66
N ASP A 34 -12.70 32.95 33.41
CA ASP A 34 -13.34 34.11 33.94
C ASP A 34 -14.45 34.65 33.01
N PRO A 35 -15.73 34.53 33.39
CA PRO A 35 -16.85 35.00 32.58
C PRO A 35 -16.79 36.50 32.27
N ALA A 36 -16.26 37.33 33.17
CA ALA A 36 -16.13 38.78 32.97
C ALA A 36 -15.06 39.10 31.91
N ALA A 37 -13.88 38.48 32.03
CA ALA A 37 -12.81 38.58 31.05
C ALA A 37 -13.27 38.13 29.64
N ILE A 38 -14.03 37.03 29.57
CA ILE A 38 -14.58 36.54 28.30
C ILE A 38 -15.49 37.58 27.65
N GLN A 39 -16.42 38.13 28.41
CA GLN A 39 -17.36 39.12 27.89
C GLN A 39 -16.70 40.44 27.48
N GLN A 40 -15.75 40.90 28.21
CA GLN A 40 -15.10 42.19 27.95
C GLN A 40 -13.89 42.02 27.01
N GLU A 41 -12.87 41.31 27.43
CA GLU A 41 -11.62 41.19 26.66
C GLU A 41 -11.78 40.28 25.43
N GLY A 42 -12.45 39.10 25.59
CA GLY A 42 -12.66 38.15 24.53
C GLY A 42 -13.46 38.72 23.37
N ARG A 43 -14.52 39.49 23.68
CA ARG A 43 -15.34 40.19 22.69
C ARG A 43 -14.59 41.34 22.00
N THR A 44 -13.83 42.11 22.75
CA THR A 44 -12.98 43.19 22.21
C THR A 44 -11.93 42.61 21.25
N TRP A 45 -11.30 41.49 21.62
CA TRP A 45 -10.34 40.82 20.75
C TRP A 45 -11.01 40.27 19.48
N LEU A 46 -12.20 39.63 19.57
CA LEU A 46 -12.94 39.18 18.39
C LEU A 46 -13.26 40.38 17.47
N ALA A 47 -13.71 41.48 18.01
CA ALA A 47 -14.01 42.67 17.23
C ALA A 47 -12.74 43.21 16.52
N LYS A 48 -11.61 43.30 17.23
CA LYS A 48 -10.31 43.72 16.66
C LYS A 48 -9.89 42.82 15.49
N VAL A 49 -9.96 41.48 15.68
CA VAL A 49 -9.62 40.50 14.65
C VAL A 49 -10.57 40.61 13.45
N TRP A 50 -11.86 40.87 13.69
CA TRP A 50 -12.89 40.90 12.66
C TRP A 50 -12.88 42.19 11.81
N THR A 51 -12.21 43.25 12.27
CA THR A 51 -11.97 44.45 11.45
C THR A 51 -10.98 44.21 10.31
N ARG A 52 -10.18 43.14 10.40
CA ARG A 52 -9.19 42.77 9.35
C ARG A 52 -9.92 41.99 8.27
N GLY A 53 -10.10 42.61 7.09
CA GLY A 53 -10.85 42.00 5.98
C GLY A 53 -10.29 40.64 5.52
N GLU A 54 -8.96 40.53 5.43
CA GLU A 54 -8.25 39.28 5.05
C GLU A 54 -8.48 38.15 6.06
N VAL A 55 -8.50 38.47 7.36
CA VAL A 55 -8.71 37.50 8.43
C VAL A 55 -10.17 37.03 8.43
N ARG A 56 -11.12 37.97 8.34
CA ARG A 56 -12.53 37.64 8.24
C ARG A 56 -12.82 36.75 7.06
N GLU A 57 -12.26 37.06 5.89
CA GLU A 57 -12.45 36.28 4.68
C GLU A 57 -11.87 34.88 4.82
N ALA A 58 -10.63 34.74 5.29
CA ALA A 58 -9.97 33.46 5.47
C ALA A 58 -10.75 32.55 6.44
N LEU A 59 -11.26 33.11 7.54
CA LEU A 59 -12.09 32.40 8.52
C LEU A 59 -13.45 32.00 7.96
N GLN A 60 -14.12 32.91 7.23
CA GLN A 60 -15.39 32.62 6.57
C GLN A 60 -15.26 31.54 5.49
N MET A 61 -14.13 31.50 4.78
CA MET A 61 -13.83 30.43 3.83
C MET A 61 -13.56 29.08 4.52
N ALA A 62 -12.84 29.11 5.66
CA ALA A 62 -12.49 27.91 6.41
C ALA A 62 -13.68 27.29 7.16
N SER A 63 -14.58 28.14 7.67
CA SER A 63 -15.76 27.76 8.42
C SER A 63 -16.84 28.84 8.30
N PRO A 64 -17.75 28.72 7.31
CA PRO A 64 -18.85 29.67 7.14
C PRO A 64 -19.71 29.82 8.39
N ASP A 65 -19.98 28.73 9.12
CA ASP A 65 -20.78 28.75 10.36
C ASP A 65 -20.10 29.55 11.47
N LEU A 66 -18.74 29.49 11.58
CA LEU A 66 -18.01 30.33 12.52
C LEU A 66 -18.11 31.78 12.11
N GLY A 67 -17.95 32.06 10.80
CA GLY A 67 -18.09 33.43 10.26
C GLY A 67 -19.43 34.06 10.64
N THR A 68 -20.54 33.38 10.32
CA THR A 68 -21.90 33.83 10.67
C THR A 68 -22.03 34.03 12.18
N ARG A 69 -21.56 33.07 12.99
CA ARG A 69 -21.65 33.15 14.45
C ARG A 69 -20.90 34.35 15.02
N VAL A 70 -19.70 34.68 14.49
CA VAL A 70 -18.93 35.85 14.95
C VAL A 70 -19.62 37.14 14.52
N ASP A 71 -20.16 37.23 13.30
CA ASP A 71 -20.96 38.36 12.84
C ASP A 71 -22.19 38.59 13.76
N ASP A 72 -22.93 37.56 14.10
CA ASP A 72 -24.10 37.59 15.01
C ASP A 72 -23.71 38.06 16.43
N LEU A 73 -22.60 37.48 16.96
CA LEU A 73 -22.10 37.81 18.30
C LEU A 73 -21.67 39.30 18.40
N LEU A 74 -21.03 39.80 17.37
CA LEU A 74 -20.57 41.22 17.35
C LEU A 74 -21.75 42.19 17.14
N GLY A 75 -22.81 41.79 16.43
CA GLY A 75 -24.03 42.53 16.24
C GLY A 75 -24.98 42.54 17.45
N SER A 76 -24.83 41.62 18.41
CA SER A 76 -25.71 41.48 19.60
C SER A 76 -25.01 42.00 20.85
N THR A 77 -25.68 42.76 21.68
CA THR A 77 -25.17 43.23 22.99
C THR A 77 -25.44 42.21 24.13
N THR A 78 -26.30 41.25 23.93
CA THR A 78 -26.80 40.30 24.97
C THR A 78 -26.38 38.84 24.79
N ALA A 79 -25.35 38.60 23.98
CA ALA A 79 -24.87 37.25 23.71
C ALA A 79 -24.33 36.57 24.98
N PRO A 80 -24.67 35.26 25.22
CA PRO A 80 -24.17 34.54 26.38
C PRO A 80 -22.63 34.40 26.38
N GLY A 81 -21.99 34.48 27.56
CA GLY A 81 -20.53 34.32 27.69
C GLY A 81 -20.01 32.97 27.20
N SER A 82 -20.82 31.92 27.29
CA SER A 82 -20.50 30.61 26.72
C SER A 82 -20.35 30.62 25.20
N ASP A 83 -21.09 31.46 24.51
CA ASP A 83 -21.04 31.58 23.04
C ASP A 83 -19.84 32.43 22.61
N VAL A 84 -19.58 33.54 23.34
CA VAL A 84 -18.36 34.33 23.16
C VAL A 84 -17.11 33.45 23.37
N ARG A 85 -17.06 32.69 24.47
CA ARG A 85 -15.97 31.76 24.75
C ARG A 85 -15.76 30.76 23.60
N ARG A 86 -16.81 30.15 23.09
CA ARG A 86 -16.73 29.20 21.94
C ARG A 86 -16.18 29.88 20.69
N ALA A 87 -16.64 31.06 20.38
CA ALA A 87 -16.19 31.83 19.23
C ALA A 87 -14.71 32.24 19.38
N VAL A 88 -14.29 32.73 20.55
CA VAL A 88 -12.89 33.07 20.84
C VAL A 88 -11.99 31.85 20.66
N MET A 89 -12.33 30.72 21.28
CA MET A 89 -11.55 29.49 21.17
C MET A 89 -11.47 28.95 19.73
N ALA A 90 -12.58 29.02 18.99
CA ALA A 90 -12.61 28.55 17.60
C ALA A 90 -11.74 29.47 16.71
N THR A 91 -11.94 30.80 16.82
CA THR A 91 -11.17 31.80 16.07
C THR A 91 -9.68 31.70 16.38
N ALA A 92 -9.31 31.65 17.66
CA ALA A 92 -7.91 31.49 18.07
C ALA A 92 -7.29 30.19 17.56
N SER A 93 -8.02 29.09 17.56
CA SER A 93 -7.55 27.81 17.00
C SER A 93 -7.26 27.89 15.49
N TYR A 94 -8.08 28.63 14.73
CA TYR A 94 -7.83 28.88 13.31
C TYR A 94 -6.63 29.80 13.07
N LEU A 95 -6.46 30.86 13.88
CA LEU A 95 -5.31 31.76 13.80
C LEU A 95 -4.01 31.02 14.17
N LEU A 96 -4.02 30.22 15.24
CA LEU A 96 -2.90 29.34 15.60
C LEU A 96 -2.53 28.40 14.44
N ARG A 97 -3.53 27.80 13.79
CA ARG A 97 -3.30 26.98 12.60
C ARG A 97 -2.64 27.78 11.48
N TRP A 98 -3.12 29.01 11.24
CA TRP A 98 -2.57 29.88 10.20
C TRP A 98 -1.11 30.21 10.47
N GLN A 99 -0.81 30.67 11.69
CA GLN A 99 0.54 31.06 12.08
C GLN A 99 1.56 29.93 12.09
N ARG A 100 1.11 28.70 12.43
CA ARG A 100 2.05 27.65 12.84
C ARG A 100 1.95 26.36 12.03
N ARG A 101 1.09 26.26 11.00
CA ARG A 101 0.93 25.04 10.23
C ARG A 101 1.12 25.29 8.73
N PRO A 102 2.08 24.58 8.07
CA PRO A 102 2.34 24.74 6.64
C PRO A 102 1.37 23.96 5.75
N THR A 103 0.48 23.14 6.32
CA THR A 103 -0.43 22.29 5.53
C THR A 103 -1.52 23.14 4.88
N PRO A 104 -1.67 23.14 3.54
CA PRO A 104 -2.66 23.91 2.81
C PRO A 104 -4.09 23.65 3.28
N PHE A 105 -4.82 24.73 3.54
CA PHE A 105 -6.22 24.71 3.93
C PHE A 105 -6.85 26.09 3.67
N GLY A 106 -7.66 26.20 2.64
CA GLY A 106 -8.22 27.49 2.25
C GLY A 106 -7.13 28.51 1.96
N LEU A 107 -7.23 29.69 2.61
CA LEU A 107 -6.26 30.76 2.43
C LEU A 107 -5.08 30.74 3.43
N PHE A 108 -5.03 29.78 4.37
CA PHE A 108 -4.07 29.78 5.48
C PHE A 108 -2.65 29.33 5.11
N ALA A 109 -2.51 28.53 4.08
CA ALA A 109 -1.21 28.07 3.62
C ALA A 109 -1.29 27.73 2.14
N GLY A 110 -0.18 27.85 1.45
CA GLY A 110 -0.07 27.62 0.04
C GLY A 110 1.09 26.69 -0.33
N VAL A 111 1.27 26.51 -1.65
CA VAL A 111 2.32 25.70 -2.24
C VAL A 111 3.18 26.51 -3.21
N ALA A 112 4.45 26.13 -3.30
CA ALA A 112 5.38 26.61 -4.34
C ALA A 112 6.32 25.45 -4.70
N THR A 113 7.09 25.60 -5.77
CA THR A 113 8.22 24.71 -6.07
C THR A 113 9.53 25.39 -5.65
N ALA A 114 10.50 24.60 -5.19
CA ALA A 114 11.84 25.07 -4.92
C ALA A 114 12.80 24.60 -6.02
N ALA A 115 13.67 25.51 -6.45
CA ALA A 115 14.81 25.19 -7.29
C ALA A 115 15.88 24.40 -6.49
N ILE A 116 16.74 23.69 -7.19
CA ILE A 116 17.92 23.05 -6.59
C ILE A 116 19.11 23.96 -6.84
N GLY A 117 19.72 24.46 -5.75
CA GLY A 117 20.81 25.43 -5.82
C GLY A 117 21.17 25.98 -4.45
N PRO A 118 22.01 27.02 -4.38
CA PRO A 118 22.32 27.70 -3.10
C PRO A 118 21.05 28.09 -2.35
N ALA A 119 21.07 27.98 -1.03
CA ALA A 119 19.89 28.22 -0.20
C ALA A 119 19.32 29.63 -0.41
N ARG A 120 18.02 29.69 -0.64
CA ARG A 120 17.27 30.94 -0.85
C ARG A 120 15.84 30.81 -0.36
N ALA A 121 15.32 31.85 0.29
CA ALA A 121 13.92 31.85 0.73
C ALA A 121 13.36 33.29 0.74
N ASP A 122 12.97 33.77 -0.44
CA ASP A 122 12.28 35.05 -0.58
C ASP A 122 10.78 34.78 -0.65
N ILE A 123 10.02 35.20 0.33
CA ILE A 123 8.55 35.07 0.35
C ILE A 123 7.91 36.43 0.37
N GLY A 124 7.17 36.74 -0.70
CA GLY A 124 6.40 37.98 -0.81
C GLY A 124 5.02 37.86 -0.16
N THR A 125 4.17 38.85 -0.45
CA THR A 125 2.80 38.96 0.07
C THR A 125 1.73 38.78 -0.99
N GLN A 126 2.11 38.68 -2.27
CA GLN A 126 1.19 38.58 -3.41
C GLN A 126 0.79 37.13 -3.70
N HIS A 127 0.36 36.38 -2.65
CA HIS A 127 -0.10 35.03 -2.80
C HIS A 127 -1.36 34.96 -3.64
N ARG A 128 -1.45 33.97 -4.54
CA ARG A 128 -2.60 33.80 -5.47
C ARG A 128 -3.47 32.65 -5.04
N ALA A 129 -4.75 32.95 -4.76
CA ALA A 129 -5.76 31.94 -4.50
C ALA A 129 -6.36 31.43 -5.81
N TYR A 130 -6.44 30.13 -5.98
CA TYR A 130 -7.14 29.47 -7.05
C TYR A 130 -8.45 28.89 -6.52
N ALA A 131 -9.57 29.42 -6.96
CA ALA A 131 -10.91 29.03 -6.52
C ALA A 131 -11.56 28.06 -7.49
N ARG A 132 -12.29 27.07 -6.93
CA ARG A 132 -13.09 26.09 -7.66
C ARG A 132 -14.42 25.92 -6.93
N VAL A 133 -15.42 25.35 -7.62
CA VAL A 133 -16.66 24.93 -6.98
C VAL A 133 -16.44 23.78 -6.01
N ASN A 134 -17.15 23.81 -4.90
CA ASN A 134 -17.06 22.78 -3.86
C ASN A 134 -17.73 21.47 -4.32
N ALA A 135 -17.12 20.33 -3.98
CA ALA A 135 -17.63 19.02 -4.37
C ALA A 135 -19.04 18.71 -3.85
N ASP A 136 -19.37 19.12 -2.63
CA ASP A 136 -20.73 18.92 -2.09
C ASP A 136 -21.78 19.71 -2.91
N TRP A 137 -21.44 20.93 -3.34
CA TRP A 137 -22.27 21.74 -4.22
C TRP A 137 -22.44 21.09 -5.59
N VAL A 138 -21.35 20.62 -6.22
CA VAL A 138 -21.37 19.90 -7.50
C VAL A 138 -22.24 18.65 -7.39
N THR A 139 -22.08 17.86 -6.33
CA THR A 139 -22.85 16.63 -6.13
C THR A 139 -24.35 16.95 -6.03
N HIS A 140 -24.71 17.97 -5.24
CA HIS A 140 -26.11 18.38 -5.05
C HIS A 140 -26.74 18.84 -6.38
N LEU A 141 -26.06 19.68 -7.11
CA LEU A 141 -26.51 20.18 -8.42
C LEU A 141 -26.64 19.03 -9.43
N THR A 142 -25.64 18.15 -9.51
CA THR A 142 -25.68 16.99 -10.41
C THR A 142 -26.86 16.08 -10.09
N ASP A 143 -27.14 15.79 -8.80
CA ASP A 143 -28.29 14.99 -8.35
C ASP A 143 -29.63 15.63 -8.75
N GLN A 144 -29.72 16.97 -8.83
CA GLN A 144 -30.90 17.67 -9.34
C GLN A 144 -31.03 17.55 -10.86
N ILE A 145 -29.95 17.79 -11.60
CA ILE A 145 -29.92 17.75 -13.07
C ILE A 145 -30.19 16.35 -13.60
N GLU A 146 -29.64 15.30 -12.97
CA GLU A 146 -29.88 13.91 -13.36
C GLU A 146 -31.35 13.49 -13.31
N ARG A 147 -32.19 14.15 -12.53
CA ARG A 147 -33.65 13.89 -12.45
C ARG A 147 -34.45 14.56 -13.55
N HIS A 148 -33.83 15.44 -14.36
CA HIS A 148 -34.50 16.16 -15.41
C HIS A 148 -34.96 15.21 -16.54
N GLN A 149 -36.28 15.09 -16.76
CA GLN A 149 -36.85 14.08 -17.67
C GLN A 149 -36.42 14.27 -19.14
N GLY A 150 -36.27 15.49 -19.62
CA GLY A 150 -35.88 15.79 -21.00
C GLY A 150 -34.38 15.67 -21.24
N LEU A 151 -33.55 15.73 -20.19
CA LEU A 151 -32.10 15.67 -20.30
C LEU A 151 -31.58 14.23 -20.13
N ARG A 152 -32.13 13.47 -19.21
CA ARG A 152 -31.67 12.10 -18.88
C ARG A 152 -31.56 11.17 -20.09
N PRO A 153 -32.51 11.15 -21.06
CA PRO A 153 -32.37 10.32 -22.27
C PRO A 153 -31.14 10.64 -23.12
N ARG A 154 -30.64 11.87 -23.05
CA ARG A 154 -29.51 12.36 -23.87
C ARG A 154 -28.14 12.13 -23.22
N LEU A 155 -28.12 11.69 -21.93
CA LEU A 155 -26.90 11.43 -21.19
C LEU A 155 -26.29 10.07 -21.57
N THR A 156 -25.00 9.97 -21.42
CA THR A 156 -24.27 8.69 -21.52
C THR A 156 -24.19 8.05 -20.14
N VAL A 157 -24.39 6.73 -20.06
CA VAL A 157 -24.35 5.96 -18.83
C VAL A 157 -23.34 4.81 -18.93
N ILE A 158 -22.81 4.41 -17.78
CA ILE A 158 -21.95 3.23 -17.64
C ILE A 158 -22.32 2.47 -16.35
N ALA A 159 -22.15 1.16 -16.34
CA ALA A 159 -22.33 0.34 -15.15
C ALA A 159 -21.23 0.64 -14.12
N ASP A 160 -21.63 0.73 -12.83
CA ASP A 160 -20.66 0.98 -11.76
C ASP A 160 -19.65 -0.18 -11.66
N SER A 161 -18.38 0.14 -11.83
CA SER A 161 -17.28 -0.83 -11.82
C SER A 161 -16.98 -1.45 -10.44
N PHE A 162 -17.49 -0.87 -9.33
CA PHE A 162 -17.46 -1.50 -8.01
C PHE A 162 -18.50 -2.62 -7.87
N GLY A 163 -19.43 -2.74 -8.82
CA GLY A 163 -20.49 -3.73 -8.78
C GLY A 163 -19.99 -5.16 -8.90
N ILE A 164 -20.54 -6.04 -8.06
CA ILE A 164 -20.30 -7.49 -8.08
C ILE A 164 -21.61 -8.25 -8.14
N ALA A 165 -21.61 -9.38 -8.86
CA ALA A 165 -22.73 -10.32 -8.87
C ALA A 165 -22.60 -11.29 -7.69
N ARG A 166 -23.62 -11.38 -6.82
CA ARG A 166 -23.68 -12.30 -5.69
C ARG A 166 -25.12 -12.74 -5.44
N ASP A 167 -25.35 -14.03 -5.25
CA ASP A 167 -26.66 -14.62 -4.90
C ASP A 167 -27.83 -14.13 -5.78
N GLY A 168 -27.59 -14.07 -7.10
CA GLY A 168 -28.61 -13.60 -8.06
C GLY A 168 -28.92 -12.10 -7.98
N ARG A 169 -28.08 -11.33 -7.32
CA ARG A 169 -28.16 -9.86 -7.22
C ARG A 169 -26.87 -9.20 -7.72
N PHE A 170 -27.00 -8.01 -8.28
CA PHE A 170 -25.89 -7.11 -8.52
C PHE A 170 -25.82 -6.13 -7.35
N ILE A 171 -24.68 -6.08 -6.69
CA ILE A 171 -24.46 -5.32 -5.45
C ILE A 171 -23.38 -4.28 -5.71
N VAL A 172 -23.68 -3.04 -5.39
CA VAL A 172 -22.74 -1.92 -5.45
C VAL A 172 -22.56 -1.38 -4.03
N ALA A 173 -21.32 -1.30 -3.60
CA ALA A 173 -20.98 -0.65 -2.34
C ALA A 173 -20.97 0.87 -2.54
N THR A 174 -22.03 1.54 -2.10
CA THR A 174 -22.16 3.00 -2.22
C THR A 174 -21.44 3.74 -1.10
N ARG A 175 -21.31 5.06 -1.26
CA ARG A 175 -20.65 5.94 -0.29
C ARG A 175 -21.34 5.85 1.08
N ALA A 176 -20.55 5.96 2.15
CA ALA A 176 -21.08 6.09 3.50
C ALA A 176 -21.95 7.35 3.62
N GLN A 177 -23.09 7.25 4.31
CA GLN A 177 -23.94 8.42 4.60
C GLN A 177 -23.17 9.42 5.46
N GLY A 178 -23.37 10.73 5.17
CA GLY A 178 -22.71 11.82 5.86
C GLY A 178 -23.10 11.94 7.34
N GLY A 179 -22.24 12.58 8.13
CA GLY A 179 -22.51 13.02 9.50
C GLY A 179 -21.46 12.67 10.55
N ALA A 180 -20.76 11.55 10.45
CA ALA A 180 -19.74 11.18 11.43
C ALA A 180 -18.35 11.71 11.09
N ARG A 181 -17.47 11.93 12.09
CA ARG A 181 -16.05 12.28 11.89
C ARG A 181 -15.31 11.24 11.06
N LEU A 182 -15.61 9.95 11.25
CA LEU A 182 -15.11 8.86 10.42
C LEU A 182 -16.21 8.39 9.47
N PRO A 183 -15.87 7.94 8.24
CA PRO A 183 -16.87 7.34 7.37
C PRO A 183 -17.40 6.07 8.03
N GLY A 184 -18.74 5.98 8.13
CA GLY A 184 -19.42 4.78 8.56
C GLY A 184 -19.18 3.57 7.63
N PRO A 185 -19.80 2.40 7.90
CA PRO A 185 -19.76 1.28 6.99
C PRO A 185 -20.28 1.70 5.60
N MET A 186 -19.82 1.03 4.56
CA MET A 186 -20.32 1.26 3.21
C MET A 186 -21.77 0.78 3.14
N ARG A 187 -22.64 1.60 2.53
CA ARG A 187 -24.02 1.20 2.26
C ARG A 187 -24.03 0.37 0.99
N GLU A 188 -24.56 -0.84 1.06
CA GLU A 188 -24.77 -1.66 -0.12
C GLU A 188 -26.12 -1.35 -0.74
N VAL A 189 -26.13 -1.09 -2.04
CA VAL A 189 -27.32 -1.03 -2.87
C VAL A 189 -27.33 -2.27 -3.74
N SER A 190 -28.47 -2.92 -3.86
CA SER A 190 -28.52 -4.15 -4.66
C SER A 190 -29.79 -4.23 -5.50
N VAL A 191 -29.64 -4.74 -6.72
CA VAL A 191 -30.75 -5.04 -7.63
C VAL A 191 -30.73 -6.54 -7.97
N ARG A 192 -31.91 -7.16 -8.14
CA ARG A 192 -31.99 -8.55 -8.59
C ARG A 192 -31.48 -8.64 -10.05
N LEU A 193 -30.56 -9.59 -10.31
CA LEU A 193 -30.04 -9.88 -11.65
C LEU A 193 -31.08 -10.59 -12.52
N THR A 194 -32.19 -9.88 -12.81
CA THR A 194 -33.14 -10.33 -13.82
C THR A 194 -32.51 -10.22 -15.21
N ARG A 195 -33.05 -10.94 -16.19
CA ARG A 195 -32.51 -10.89 -17.56
C ARG A 195 -32.42 -9.48 -18.15
N PRO A 196 -33.44 -8.58 -18.00
CA PRO A 196 -33.29 -7.19 -18.42
C PRO A 196 -32.15 -6.43 -17.72
N VAL A 197 -31.95 -6.65 -16.41
CA VAL A 197 -30.84 -6.02 -15.65
C VAL A 197 -29.48 -6.54 -16.13
N GLN A 198 -29.35 -7.84 -16.37
CA GLN A 198 -28.10 -8.43 -16.90
C GLN A 198 -27.74 -7.83 -18.27
N ILE A 199 -28.73 -7.70 -19.17
CA ILE A 199 -28.51 -7.09 -20.50
C ILE A 199 -28.15 -5.61 -20.36
N ALA A 200 -28.87 -4.86 -19.50
CA ALA A 200 -28.56 -3.45 -19.25
C ALA A 200 -27.13 -3.25 -18.74
N LEU A 201 -26.69 -4.05 -17.76
CA LEU A 201 -25.33 -4.00 -17.23
C LEU A 201 -24.27 -4.41 -18.26
N ALA A 202 -24.56 -5.42 -19.09
CA ALA A 202 -23.66 -5.87 -20.15
C ALA A 202 -23.50 -4.79 -21.24
N ALA A 203 -24.59 -4.19 -21.69
CA ALA A 203 -24.57 -3.11 -22.68
C ALA A 203 -23.88 -1.84 -22.14
N ALA A 204 -24.08 -1.54 -20.85
CA ALA A 204 -23.46 -0.42 -20.18
C ALA A 204 -22.06 -0.74 -19.58
N ALA A 205 -21.44 -1.87 -19.92
CA ALA A 205 -20.04 -2.17 -19.57
C ALA A 205 -19.06 -1.15 -20.20
N THR A 206 -19.47 -0.56 -21.32
CA THR A 206 -18.85 0.61 -21.96
C THR A 206 -19.85 1.76 -22.00
N PRO A 207 -19.38 3.03 -22.10
CA PRO A 207 -20.29 4.17 -22.19
C PRO A 207 -21.32 4.03 -23.33
N VAL A 208 -22.60 4.15 -23.01
CA VAL A 208 -23.72 4.04 -23.96
C VAL A 208 -24.72 5.15 -23.66
N LYS A 209 -25.39 5.70 -24.68
CA LYS A 209 -26.48 6.68 -24.47
C LYS A 209 -27.66 6.02 -23.80
N PHE A 210 -28.28 6.73 -22.87
CA PHE A 210 -29.43 6.21 -22.11
C PHE A 210 -30.61 5.82 -23.03
N ASP A 211 -30.90 6.62 -24.07
CA ASP A 211 -31.95 6.33 -25.06
C ASP A 211 -31.61 5.13 -25.93
N GLU A 212 -30.36 4.96 -26.35
CA GLU A 212 -29.87 3.79 -27.09
C GLU A 212 -30.03 2.51 -26.26
N LEU A 213 -29.65 2.57 -24.96
CA LEU A 213 -29.83 1.45 -24.02
C LEU A 213 -31.32 1.11 -23.82
N ALA A 214 -32.17 2.13 -23.72
CA ALA A 214 -33.61 1.93 -23.60
C ALA A 214 -34.20 1.30 -24.87
N ALA A 215 -33.76 1.73 -26.05
CA ALA A 215 -34.18 1.17 -27.33
C ALA A 215 -33.73 -0.30 -27.50
N GLU A 216 -32.47 -0.61 -27.14
CA GLU A 216 -31.96 -1.98 -27.17
C GLU A 216 -32.78 -2.92 -26.26
N LEU A 217 -33.06 -2.51 -25.03
CA LEU A 217 -33.87 -3.32 -24.11
C LEU A 217 -35.32 -3.47 -24.63
N THR A 218 -35.92 -2.42 -25.19
CA THR A 218 -37.25 -2.49 -25.77
C THR A 218 -37.31 -3.48 -26.93
N ALA A 219 -36.32 -3.48 -27.80
CA ALA A 219 -36.22 -4.45 -28.91
C ALA A 219 -36.05 -5.89 -28.44
N ARG A 220 -35.34 -6.13 -27.33
CA ARG A 220 -35.14 -7.48 -26.76
C ARG A 220 -36.30 -8.00 -25.92
N PHE A 221 -37.18 -7.11 -25.47
CA PHE A 221 -38.38 -7.43 -24.67
C PHE A 221 -39.65 -6.81 -25.26
N PRO A 222 -40.07 -7.23 -26.47
CA PRO A 222 -41.18 -6.62 -27.18
C PRO A 222 -42.54 -6.72 -26.44
N ASP A 223 -42.70 -7.75 -25.60
CA ASP A 223 -43.91 -7.96 -24.80
C ASP A 223 -43.97 -7.09 -23.51
N THR A 224 -42.91 -6.34 -23.23
CA THR A 224 -42.82 -5.47 -22.06
C THR A 224 -43.13 -4.03 -22.44
N ALA A 225 -44.09 -3.41 -21.77
CA ALA A 225 -44.41 -2.02 -22.03
C ALA A 225 -43.17 -1.12 -21.87
N PRO A 226 -42.84 -0.23 -22.87
CA PRO A 226 -41.64 0.63 -22.85
C PRO A 226 -41.48 1.44 -21.57
N GLY A 227 -42.61 1.89 -20.96
CA GLY A 227 -42.60 2.60 -19.68
C GLY A 227 -42.02 1.79 -18.51
N LYS A 228 -42.15 0.47 -18.50
CA LYS A 228 -41.51 -0.39 -17.46
C LYS A 228 -40.00 -0.48 -17.66
N ILE A 229 -39.52 -0.51 -18.90
CA ILE A 229 -38.11 -0.50 -19.24
C ILE A 229 -37.47 0.82 -18.82
N LEU A 230 -38.11 1.94 -19.16
CA LEU A 230 -37.66 3.26 -18.71
C LEU A 230 -37.63 3.39 -17.19
N ALA A 231 -38.69 2.93 -16.49
CA ALA A 231 -38.73 2.93 -15.03
C ALA A 231 -37.58 2.09 -14.41
N LEU A 232 -37.26 0.94 -15.00
CA LEU A 232 -36.11 0.13 -14.59
C LEU A 232 -34.80 0.93 -14.74
N LEU A 233 -34.54 1.49 -15.93
CA LEU A 233 -33.31 2.24 -16.18
C LEU A 233 -33.22 3.49 -15.28
N HIS A 234 -34.30 4.21 -15.06
CA HIS A 234 -34.35 5.32 -14.11
C HIS A 234 -33.98 4.86 -12.70
N THR A 235 -34.50 3.72 -12.24
CA THR A 235 -34.16 3.16 -10.93
C THR A 235 -32.67 2.82 -10.84
N LEU A 236 -32.06 2.25 -11.89
CA LEU A 236 -30.65 1.93 -11.91
C LEU A 236 -29.75 3.19 -11.84
N VAL A 237 -30.13 4.28 -12.50
CA VAL A 237 -29.45 5.59 -12.38
C VAL A 237 -29.64 6.20 -10.99
N ASP A 238 -30.87 6.24 -10.47
CA ASP A 238 -31.18 6.82 -9.16
C ASP A 238 -30.47 6.07 -8.02
N GLN A 239 -30.24 4.77 -8.17
CA GLN A 239 -29.48 3.93 -7.26
C GLN A 239 -27.96 3.95 -7.53
N ARG A 240 -27.51 4.68 -8.55
CA ARG A 240 -26.11 4.74 -8.99
C ARG A 240 -25.49 3.37 -9.35
N ILE A 241 -26.32 2.47 -9.83
CA ILE A 241 -25.89 1.22 -10.48
C ILE A 241 -25.43 1.53 -11.91
N LEU A 242 -26.12 2.50 -12.56
CA LEU A 242 -25.66 3.18 -13.77
C LEU A 242 -25.21 4.59 -13.39
N ILE A 243 -24.03 4.99 -13.84
CA ILE A 243 -23.42 6.29 -13.57
C ILE A 243 -23.50 7.13 -14.84
N THR A 244 -23.99 8.36 -14.74
CA THR A 244 -24.08 9.28 -15.87
C THR A 244 -22.76 10.04 -16.07
N ASN A 245 -22.53 10.51 -17.31
CA ASN A 245 -21.39 11.38 -17.64
C ASN A 245 -21.50 12.79 -17.04
N LEU A 246 -22.62 13.17 -16.45
CA LEU A 246 -22.75 14.41 -15.66
C LEU A 246 -21.86 14.42 -14.42
N ARG A 247 -21.49 13.24 -13.88
CA ARG A 247 -20.63 13.14 -12.71
C ARG A 247 -19.16 13.29 -13.10
N PRO A 248 -18.51 14.43 -12.73
CA PRO A 248 -17.13 14.68 -13.13
C PRO A 248 -16.19 13.64 -12.53
N PRO A 249 -15.40 12.90 -13.33
CA PRO A 249 -14.40 11.96 -12.79
C PRO A 249 -13.34 12.71 -11.98
N MET A 250 -12.63 11.99 -11.10
CA MET A 250 -11.62 12.61 -10.21
C MET A 250 -10.37 13.08 -10.97
N THR A 251 -10.22 12.71 -12.23
CA THR A 251 -9.20 13.27 -13.15
C THR A 251 -9.50 14.67 -13.64
N VAL A 252 -10.71 15.16 -13.45
CA VAL A 252 -11.14 16.51 -13.88
C VAL A 252 -10.88 17.51 -12.75
N ALA A 253 -9.97 18.46 -12.99
CA ALA A 253 -9.63 19.51 -12.01
C ALA A 253 -10.75 20.56 -11.86
N ASP A 254 -11.44 20.90 -12.95
CA ASP A 254 -12.56 21.84 -12.97
C ASP A 254 -13.91 21.12 -13.21
N PRO A 255 -14.62 20.74 -12.13
CA PRO A 255 -15.90 20.04 -12.25
C PRO A 255 -17.02 20.90 -12.81
N LEU A 256 -16.94 22.24 -12.70
CA LEU A 256 -17.96 23.13 -13.27
C LEU A 256 -17.87 23.18 -14.79
N GLN A 257 -16.64 23.29 -15.33
CA GLN A 257 -16.44 23.24 -16.79
C GLN A 257 -16.94 21.91 -17.36
N HIS A 258 -16.65 20.79 -16.70
CA HIS A 258 -17.15 19.49 -17.12
C HIS A 258 -18.70 19.44 -17.18
N LEU A 259 -19.38 19.98 -16.16
CA LEU A 259 -20.86 20.03 -16.19
C LEU A 259 -21.38 20.86 -17.35
N ILE A 260 -20.79 22.02 -17.64
CA ILE A 260 -21.14 22.89 -18.75
C ILE A 260 -20.94 22.14 -20.08
N ASP A 261 -19.80 21.49 -20.27
CA ASP A 261 -19.49 20.76 -21.51
C ASP A 261 -20.49 19.62 -21.74
N VAL A 262 -20.78 18.80 -20.72
CA VAL A 262 -21.75 17.70 -20.82
C VAL A 262 -23.16 18.21 -21.09
N LEU A 263 -23.57 19.33 -20.49
CA LEU A 263 -24.88 19.93 -20.77
C LEU A 263 -24.98 20.44 -22.19
N HIS A 264 -23.92 21.03 -22.74
CA HIS A 264 -23.88 21.44 -24.17
C HIS A 264 -23.96 20.22 -25.10
N ASP A 265 -23.15 19.20 -24.83
CA ASP A 265 -23.11 17.97 -25.65
C ASP A 265 -24.44 17.21 -25.64
N ALA A 266 -25.19 17.28 -24.52
CA ALA A 266 -26.54 16.72 -24.41
C ALA A 266 -27.63 17.60 -25.01
N GLY A 267 -27.28 18.71 -25.68
CA GLY A 267 -28.25 19.64 -26.29
C GLY A 267 -29.14 20.34 -25.22
N GLY A 268 -28.55 20.62 -24.03
CA GLY A 268 -29.25 21.32 -22.96
C GLY A 268 -29.76 22.71 -23.34
N GLY A 269 -29.15 23.37 -24.35
CA GLY A 269 -29.61 24.63 -24.87
C GLY A 269 -30.99 24.61 -25.57
N ASP A 270 -31.46 23.41 -25.95
CA ASP A 270 -32.77 23.21 -26.57
C ASP A 270 -33.91 23.11 -25.57
N LEU A 271 -33.57 22.84 -24.29
CA LEU A 271 -34.54 22.72 -23.19
C LEU A 271 -34.61 24.04 -22.41
N ALA A 272 -35.76 24.67 -22.38
CA ALA A 272 -35.94 26.06 -21.90
C ALA A 272 -35.45 26.26 -20.46
N ASP A 273 -35.73 25.35 -19.55
CA ASP A 273 -35.30 25.33 -18.16
C ASP A 273 -33.81 25.00 -17.99
N VAL A 274 -33.28 24.05 -18.74
CA VAL A 274 -31.82 23.73 -18.77
C VAL A 274 -31.01 24.88 -19.36
N LYS A 275 -31.51 25.55 -20.39
CA LYS A 275 -30.87 26.74 -21.00
C LYS A 275 -30.69 27.87 -19.99
N GLY A 276 -31.67 28.08 -19.08
CA GLY A 276 -31.59 29.05 -18.00
C GLY A 276 -30.46 28.71 -17.02
N LEU A 277 -30.41 27.44 -16.59
CA LEU A 277 -29.36 26.91 -15.72
C LEU A 277 -28.00 27.01 -16.38
N LEU A 278 -27.86 26.61 -17.64
CA LEU A 278 -26.58 26.61 -18.38
C LEU A 278 -25.99 28.02 -18.42
N ARG A 279 -26.79 29.06 -18.76
CA ARG A 279 -26.34 30.47 -18.72
C ARG A 279 -25.90 30.91 -17.34
N HIS A 280 -26.53 30.38 -16.26
CA HIS A 280 -26.12 30.70 -14.90
C HIS A 280 -24.79 30.04 -14.55
N LEU A 281 -24.57 28.77 -14.92
CA LEU A 281 -23.28 28.06 -14.74
C LEU A 281 -22.14 28.74 -15.48
N GLU A 282 -22.39 29.20 -16.71
CA GLU A 282 -21.43 29.96 -17.51
C GLU A 282 -21.03 31.29 -16.86
N ARG A 283 -21.99 32.03 -16.24
CA ARG A 283 -21.66 33.24 -15.44
C ARG A 283 -20.76 32.91 -14.26
N ILE A 284 -21.06 31.80 -13.52
CA ILE A 284 -20.22 31.37 -12.39
C ILE A 284 -18.83 31.03 -12.89
N ARG A 285 -18.69 30.31 -14.00
CA ARG A 285 -17.40 29.98 -14.62
C ARG A 285 -16.62 31.25 -14.98
N ASP A 286 -17.28 32.25 -15.58
CA ASP A 286 -16.63 33.51 -15.98
C ASP A 286 -16.15 34.30 -14.75
N LEU A 287 -16.91 34.31 -13.65
CA LEU A 287 -16.48 34.90 -12.37
C LEU A 287 -15.25 34.17 -11.82
N LEU A 288 -15.24 32.81 -11.83
CA LEU A 288 -14.09 32.00 -11.39
C LEU A 288 -12.87 32.21 -12.26
N THR A 289 -13.02 32.29 -13.57
CA THR A 289 -11.92 32.56 -14.52
C THR A 289 -11.31 33.94 -14.23
N ARG A 290 -12.16 34.94 -14.07
CA ARG A 290 -11.67 36.28 -13.69
C ARG A 290 -11.00 36.30 -12.33
N HIS A 291 -11.54 35.59 -11.34
CA HIS A 291 -10.92 35.42 -10.01
C HIS A 291 -9.51 34.81 -10.12
N ASN A 292 -9.38 33.69 -10.84
CA ASN A 292 -8.14 32.94 -10.91
C ASN A 292 -7.02 33.65 -11.72
N THR A 293 -7.39 34.67 -12.48
CA THR A 293 -6.44 35.47 -13.30
C THR A 293 -6.21 36.89 -12.78
N THR A 294 -7.00 37.35 -11.79
CA THR A 294 -6.88 38.71 -11.27
C THR A 294 -5.81 38.83 -10.18
N ALA A 295 -5.42 40.07 -9.87
CA ALA A 295 -4.53 40.36 -8.76
C ALA A 295 -5.21 40.09 -7.41
N PRO A 296 -4.45 39.70 -6.37
CA PRO A 296 -5.01 39.24 -5.07
C PRO A 296 -5.97 40.24 -4.42
N GLU A 297 -5.72 41.54 -4.55
CA GLU A 297 -6.53 42.60 -3.96
C GLU A 297 -7.98 42.66 -4.47
N ARG A 298 -8.22 42.24 -5.72
CA ARG A 298 -9.54 42.23 -6.35
C ARG A 298 -10.24 40.86 -6.23
N ALA A 299 -9.48 39.83 -5.83
CA ALA A 299 -9.97 38.46 -5.79
C ALA A 299 -11.07 38.27 -4.75
N ALA A 300 -11.02 38.97 -3.60
CA ALA A 300 -12.00 38.88 -2.52
C ALA A 300 -13.43 39.26 -2.98
N ALA A 301 -13.56 40.37 -3.73
CA ALA A 301 -14.86 40.80 -4.24
C ALA A 301 -15.45 39.78 -5.24
N LEU A 302 -14.60 39.18 -6.09
CA LEU A 302 -15.02 38.15 -7.05
C LEU A 302 -15.45 36.87 -6.33
N ARG A 303 -14.74 36.44 -5.25
CA ARG A 303 -15.18 35.32 -4.43
C ARG A 303 -16.54 35.52 -3.80
N THR A 304 -16.77 36.74 -3.27
CA THR A 304 -18.08 37.10 -2.69
C THR A 304 -19.19 37.07 -3.76
N ALA A 305 -18.96 37.66 -4.93
CA ALA A 305 -19.91 37.62 -6.04
C ALA A 305 -20.21 36.18 -6.48
N THR A 306 -19.18 35.35 -6.63
CA THR A 306 -19.33 33.94 -7.00
C THR A 306 -20.14 33.15 -5.96
N ARG A 307 -19.92 33.38 -4.67
CA ARG A 307 -20.69 32.74 -3.59
C ARG A 307 -22.19 33.07 -3.63
N VAL A 308 -22.53 34.29 -3.98
CA VAL A 308 -23.95 34.70 -4.18
C VAL A 308 -24.58 33.92 -5.32
N GLU A 309 -23.91 33.84 -6.47
CA GLU A 309 -24.41 33.08 -7.62
C GLU A 309 -24.53 31.58 -7.34
N LEU A 310 -23.56 31.01 -6.62
CA LEU A 310 -23.59 29.58 -6.23
C LEU A 310 -24.76 29.30 -5.26
N ALA A 311 -24.98 30.17 -4.28
CA ALA A 311 -26.06 30.01 -3.30
C ALA A 311 -27.44 30.10 -3.92
N ALA A 312 -27.59 30.79 -5.04
CA ALA A 312 -28.86 30.88 -5.79
C ALA A 312 -29.26 29.56 -6.48
N LEU A 313 -28.29 28.67 -6.77
CA LEU A 313 -28.54 27.39 -7.42
C LEU A 313 -28.64 26.21 -6.43
N ALA A 314 -27.81 26.19 -5.41
CA ALA A 314 -27.78 25.09 -4.45
C ALA A 314 -27.24 25.57 -3.08
N PRO A 315 -27.77 25.02 -1.95
CA PRO A 315 -27.31 25.40 -0.62
C PRO A 315 -25.89 24.88 -0.31
N GLY A 316 -25.22 25.54 0.65
CA GLY A 316 -23.95 25.10 1.21
C GLY A 316 -22.75 25.97 0.86
N ALA A 317 -21.54 25.54 1.30
CA ALA A 317 -20.29 26.22 0.98
C ALA A 317 -19.96 26.01 -0.51
N GLY A 318 -20.17 27.02 -1.34
CA GLY A 318 -20.06 26.91 -2.78
C GLY A 318 -18.64 26.84 -3.33
N LEU A 319 -17.61 27.32 -2.58
CA LEU A 319 -16.22 27.46 -3.05
C LEU A 319 -15.23 26.70 -2.19
N VAL A 320 -14.17 26.19 -2.86
CA VAL A 320 -12.93 25.72 -2.26
C VAL A 320 -11.75 26.47 -2.90
N THR A 321 -10.73 26.77 -2.12
CA THR A 321 -9.54 27.48 -2.60
C THR A 321 -8.26 26.74 -2.21
N ASP A 322 -7.29 26.76 -3.12
CA ASP A 322 -5.91 26.41 -2.87
C ASP A 322 -5.03 27.63 -3.24
N VAL A 323 -3.85 27.77 -2.60
CA VAL A 323 -3.03 28.97 -2.76
C VAL A 323 -1.68 28.61 -3.39
N THR A 324 -1.28 29.38 -4.39
CA THR A 324 0.12 29.42 -4.87
C THR A 324 0.84 30.55 -4.14
N LEU A 325 1.96 30.21 -3.52
CA LEU A 325 2.78 31.18 -2.79
C LEU A 325 3.51 32.12 -3.75
N ASP A 326 3.56 33.39 -3.40
CA ASP A 326 4.52 34.35 -3.95
C ASP A 326 5.86 34.08 -3.27
N ALA A 327 6.66 33.19 -3.89
CA ALA A 327 7.89 32.70 -3.27
C ALA A 327 8.96 32.36 -4.30
N ARG A 328 10.22 32.65 -3.95
CA ARG A 328 11.42 32.20 -4.68
C ARG A 328 12.28 31.43 -3.69
N ILE A 329 12.21 30.10 -3.76
CA ILE A 329 12.87 29.21 -2.84
C ILE A 329 13.88 28.33 -3.60
N ALA A 330 15.07 28.16 -3.03
CA ALA A 330 16.05 27.19 -3.50
C ALA A 330 16.59 26.36 -2.32
N VAL A 331 16.80 25.07 -2.55
CA VAL A 331 17.28 24.11 -1.57
C VAL A 331 18.57 23.47 -2.07
N PRO A 332 19.66 23.49 -1.27
CA PRO A 332 20.93 22.90 -1.67
C PRO A 332 20.86 21.37 -1.79
N GLU A 333 21.67 20.83 -2.69
CA GLU A 333 21.79 19.38 -2.93
C GLU A 333 22.15 18.58 -1.67
N VAL A 334 22.87 19.19 -0.70
CA VAL A 334 23.24 18.55 0.57
C VAL A 334 22.00 18.19 1.41
N VAL A 335 20.96 19.01 1.38
CA VAL A 335 19.67 18.76 2.05
C VAL A 335 18.96 17.57 1.42
N LEU A 336 18.91 17.52 0.08
CA LEU A 336 18.26 16.44 -0.67
C LEU A 336 18.99 15.10 -0.49
N LYS A 337 20.32 15.13 -0.42
CA LYS A 337 21.14 13.95 -0.10
C LYS A 337 20.88 13.45 1.32
N GLU A 338 20.72 14.34 2.29
CA GLU A 338 20.36 13.95 3.66
C GLU A 338 18.95 13.37 3.73
N ALA A 339 17.97 13.96 3.03
CA ALA A 339 16.62 13.43 2.92
C ALA A 339 16.61 12.01 2.28
N ALA A 340 17.42 11.78 1.26
CA ALA A 340 17.55 10.45 0.63
C ALA A 340 18.17 9.40 1.58
N ARG A 341 19.13 9.80 2.43
CA ARG A 341 19.66 8.94 3.50
C ARG A 341 18.61 8.63 4.55
N ALA A 342 17.85 9.63 4.98
CA ALA A 342 16.76 9.46 5.92
C ALA A 342 15.70 8.45 5.41
N ALA A 343 15.29 8.58 4.16
CA ALA A 343 14.38 7.64 3.52
C ALA A 343 14.93 6.21 3.49
N THR A 344 16.22 6.05 3.17
CA THR A 344 16.92 4.75 3.17
C THR A 344 16.92 4.12 4.58
N VAL A 345 17.24 4.91 5.61
CA VAL A 345 17.29 4.44 7.00
C VAL A 345 15.89 4.07 7.50
N LEU A 346 14.86 4.86 7.19
CA LEU A 346 13.48 4.51 7.57
C LEU A 346 13.03 3.15 7.00
N LEU A 347 13.44 2.84 5.77
CA LEU A 347 13.14 1.53 5.18
C LEU A 347 13.95 0.40 5.84
N ARG A 348 15.22 0.63 6.20
CA ARG A 348 16.01 -0.34 6.97
C ARG A 348 15.41 -0.60 8.35
N LEU A 349 14.86 0.41 8.99
CA LEU A 349 14.21 0.34 10.29
C LEU A 349 12.73 -0.12 10.21
N SER A 350 12.25 -0.46 9.01
CA SER A 350 10.88 -0.96 8.84
C SER A 350 10.65 -2.24 9.64
N THR A 351 9.54 -2.30 10.36
CA THR A 351 9.10 -3.53 11.06
C THR A 351 8.42 -4.53 10.12
N GLU A 352 8.27 -4.18 8.83
CA GLU A 352 7.60 -4.99 7.80
C GLU A 352 8.44 -4.96 6.51
N PRO A 353 9.70 -5.46 6.53
CA PRO A 353 10.62 -5.35 5.39
C PRO A 353 10.20 -6.19 4.19
N PHE A 354 9.42 -7.25 4.39
CA PHE A 354 8.95 -8.17 3.34
C PHE A 354 7.47 -7.99 2.99
N GLY A 355 6.91 -6.83 3.29
CA GLY A 355 5.50 -6.52 3.13
C GLY A 355 4.69 -6.71 4.42
N ARG A 356 3.45 -6.26 4.40
CA ARG A 356 2.54 -6.39 5.55
C ARG A 356 2.15 -7.83 5.79
N THR A 357 2.04 -8.24 7.05
CA THR A 357 1.61 -9.60 7.44
C THR A 357 0.31 -10.02 6.75
N ALA A 358 -0.68 -9.12 6.64
CA ALA A 358 -1.93 -9.41 5.94
C ALA A 358 -1.74 -9.72 4.45
N TRP A 359 -0.78 -9.07 3.78
CA TRP A 359 -0.46 -9.33 2.39
C TRP A 359 0.40 -10.59 2.23
N MET A 360 1.27 -10.90 3.20
CA MET A 360 2.01 -12.17 3.21
C MET A 360 1.06 -13.37 3.35
N ASP A 361 0.08 -13.29 4.27
CA ASP A 361 -0.98 -14.29 4.40
C ASP A 361 -1.82 -14.41 3.12
N TYR A 362 -2.18 -13.27 2.54
CA TYR A 362 -2.97 -13.24 1.30
C TYR A 362 -2.23 -13.88 0.12
N HIS A 363 -0.93 -13.59 -0.02
CA HIS A 363 -0.07 -14.19 -1.03
C HIS A 363 0.04 -15.72 -0.85
N ALA A 364 0.25 -16.19 0.38
CA ALA A 364 0.30 -17.62 0.68
C ALA A 364 -1.03 -18.32 0.33
N ARG A 365 -2.16 -17.68 0.66
CA ARG A 365 -3.51 -18.18 0.31
C ARG A 365 -3.77 -18.19 -1.20
N PHE A 366 -3.27 -17.16 -1.92
CA PHE A 366 -3.36 -17.14 -3.38
C PHE A 366 -2.63 -18.32 -3.99
N LEU A 367 -1.38 -18.56 -3.57
CA LEU A 367 -0.59 -19.69 -4.06
C LEU A 367 -1.20 -21.05 -3.69
N ALA A 368 -1.78 -21.16 -2.48
CA ALA A 368 -2.43 -22.38 -2.04
C ALA A 368 -3.69 -22.70 -2.84
N ARG A 369 -4.46 -21.68 -3.22
CA ARG A 369 -5.75 -21.87 -3.90
C ARG A 369 -5.63 -21.97 -5.42
N TYR A 370 -4.84 -21.08 -6.02
CA TYR A 370 -4.78 -20.91 -7.47
C TYR A 370 -3.46 -21.43 -8.08
N GLY A 371 -2.43 -21.57 -7.27
CA GLY A 371 -1.08 -21.93 -7.72
C GLY A 371 -0.28 -20.72 -8.25
N PRO A 372 1.04 -20.90 -8.41
CA PRO A 372 1.90 -19.89 -9.03
C PRO A 372 1.54 -19.73 -10.51
N GLY A 373 1.61 -18.48 -11.01
CA GLY A 373 1.31 -18.15 -12.41
C GLY A 373 -0.16 -18.17 -12.81
N ALA A 374 -1.08 -18.57 -11.93
CA ALA A 374 -2.52 -18.48 -12.21
C ALA A 374 -2.92 -17.01 -12.42
N LEU A 375 -3.69 -16.75 -13.47
CA LEU A 375 -4.19 -15.41 -13.80
C LEU A 375 -5.66 -15.29 -13.39
N VAL A 376 -5.91 -14.66 -12.23
CA VAL A 376 -7.25 -14.57 -11.64
C VAL A 376 -7.81 -13.16 -11.81
N PRO A 377 -8.99 -12.99 -12.46
CA PRO A 377 -9.63 -11.69 -12.60
C PRO A 377 -9.80 -10.98 -11.24
N VAL A 378 -9.53 -9.69 -11.17
CA VAL A 378 -9.55 -8.94 -9.89
C VAL A 378 -10.89 -9.07 -9.18
N LYS A 379 -12.01 -8.87 -9.88
CA LYS A 379 -13.35 -8.95 -9.28
C LYS A 379 -13.71 -10.36 -8.76
N GLU A 380 -13.23 -11.41 -9.42
CA GLU A 380 -13.37 -12.78 -8.95
C GLU A 380 -12.53 -13.02 -7.70
N LEU A 381 -11.29 -12.56 -7.70
CA LEU A 381 -10.36 -12.75 -6.60
C LEU A 381 -10.83 -12.09 -5.29
N VAL A 382 -11.36 -10.85 -5.36
CA VAL A 382 -11.83 -10.11 -4.18
C VAL A 382 -13.27 -10.40 -3.78
N ALA A 383 -14.01 -11.19 -4.56
CA ALA A 383 -15.37 -11.64 -4.21
C ALA A 383 -15.34 -12.61 -3.03
N ASP A 384 -16.50 -12.81 -2.37
CA ASP A 384 -16.66 -13.78 -1.27
C ASP A 384 -16.40 -15.21 -1.71
N SER A 385 -16.70 -15.54 -2.98
CA SER A 385 -16.38 -16.82 -3.62
C SER A 385 -14.89 -16.99 -3.93
N GLY A 386 -14.13 -15.89 -3.98
CA GLY A 386 -12.68 -15.86 -4.16
C GLY A 386 -11.95 -15.90 -2.82
N LEU A 387 -10.86 -15.13 -2.70
CA LEU A 387 -10.12 -14.96 -1.44
C LEU A 387 -10.68 -13.84 -0.57
N GLY A 388 -11.55 -12.99 -1.13
CA GLY A 388 -11.93 -11.73 -0.51
C GLY A 388 -10.78 -10.73 -0.45
N PHE A 389 -10.90 -9.70 0.40
CA PHE A 389 -9.83 -8.74 0.63
C PHE A 389 -8.82 -9.23 1.68
N PRO A 390 -7.56 -8.73 1.65
CA PRO A 390 -6.57 -8.98 2.70
C PRO A 390 -7.07 -8.56 4.10
N GLY A 391 -6.51 -9.15 5.15
CA GLY A 391 -6.87 -8.80 6.53
C GLY A 391 -6.68 -7.30 6.82
N GLY A 392 -7.64 -6.71 7.57
CA GLY A 392 -7.65 -5.28 7.91
C GLY A 392 -8.22 -4.35 6.84
N TYR A 393 -8.82 -4.88 5.80
CA TYR A 393 -9.70 -4.15 4.88
C TYR A 393 -11.12 -4.09 5.46
N LEU A 394 -11.89 -3.09 5.01
CA LEU A 394 -13.32 -3.04 5.30
C LEU A 394 -14.03 -4.22 4.64
N GLY A 395 -14.83 -4.94 5.42
CA GLY A 395 -15.51 -6.15 4.95
C GLY A 395 -14.64 -7.41 4.90
N ALA A 396 -13.38 -7.37 5.33
CA ALA A 396 -12.55 -8.57 5.41
C ALA A 396 -13.00 -9.47 6.57
N LEU A 397 -13.11 -10.78 6.30
CA LEU A 397 -13.56 -11.78 7.27
C LEU A 397 -12.55 -12.08 8.38
N ARG A 398 -11.28 -11.67 8.22
CA ARG A 398 -10.19 -11.96 9.17
C ARG A 398 -9.86 -10.76 10.04
N ALA A 399 -10.02 -10.93 11.35
CA ALA A 399 -9.57 -9.97 12.35
C ALA A 399 -8.02 -9.96 12.43
N ARG A 400 -7.44 -8.80 12.77
CA ARG A 400 -6.02 -8.70 13.13
C ARG A 400 -5.75 -9.44 14.43
N PRO A 401 -4.59 -10.13 14.58
CA PRO A 401 -4.14 -10.62 15.88
C PRO A 401 -4.07 -9.46 16.88
N THR A 402 -4.63 -9.66 18.06
CA THR A 402 -4.70 -8.62 19.11
C THR A 402 -3.46 -8.57 20.00
N TRP A 403 -2.63 -9.61 20.01
CA TRP A 403 -1.43 -9.74 20.84
C TRP A 403 -0.16 -9.73 20.00
N ARG A 404 0.94 -9.33 20.61
CA ARG A 404 2.24 -9.20 19.96
C ARG A 404 3.33 -9.73 20.90
N THR A 405 4.21 -10.57 20.41
CA THR A 405 5.43 -10.98 21.08
C THR A 405 6.52 -9.92 20.96
N LEU A 406 7.38 -9.79 21.98
CA LEU A 406 8.60 -9.00 21.90
C LEU A 406 9.54 -9.59 20.84
N THR A 407 10.06 -8.73 19.97
CA THR A 407 11.04 -9.09 18.95
C THR A 407 12.45 -8.70 19.39
N GLU A 408 13.49 -9.25 18.76
CA GLU A 408 14.89 -8.84 18.98
C GLU A 408 15.07 -7.33 18.74
N ARG A 409 14.40 -6.79 17.72
CA ARG A 409 14.36 -5.35 17.47
C ARG A 409 13.74 -4.56 18.63
N ASP A 410 12.65 -5.06 19.22
CA ASP A 410 12.03 -4.42 20.39
C ASP A 410 12.99 -4.43 21.58
N ALA A 411 13.73 -5.53 21.81
CA ALA A 411 14.72 -5.63 22.89
C ALA A 411 15.88 -4.65 22.67
N ALA A 412 16.42 -4.56 21.45
CA ALA A 412 17.48 -3.61 21.12
C ALA A 412 17.01 -2.15 21.30
N LEU A 413 15.81 -1.81 20.84
CA LEU A 413 15.25 -0.47 21.02
C LEU A 413 15.02 -0.13 22.48
N LEU A 414 14.47 -1.06 23.27
CA LEU A 414 14.25 -0.86 24.71
C LEU A 414 15.57 -0.64 25.44
N ALA A 415 16.65 -1.33 25.08
CA ALA A 415 17.98 -1.11 25.65
C ALA A 415 18.51 0.29 25.38
N LEU A 416 18.35 0.81 24.14
CA LEU A 416 18.70 2.20 23.79
C LEU A 416 17.89 3.23 24.58
N LEU A 417 16.58 3.03 24.71
CA LEU A 417 15.69 3.91 25.47
C LEU A 417 16.00 3.87 26.97
N GLN A 418 16.30 2.70 27.52
CA GLN A 418 16.71 2.55 28.92
C GLN A 418 18.04 3.25 29.18
N LYS A 419 19.01 3.11 28.27
CA LYS A 419 20.29 3.83 28.37
C LYS A 419 20.05 5.34 28.39
N ALA A 420 19.25 5.89 27.48
CA ALA A 420 18.90 7.31 27.46
C ALA A 420 18.25 7.76 28.77
N ALA A 421 17.30 6.99 29.30
CA ALA A 421 16.63 7.29 30.56
C ALA A 421 17.61 7.32 31.75
N LEU A 422 18.54 6.34 31.85
CA LEU A 422 19.54 6.26 32.91
C LEU A 422 20.57 7.40 32.84
N THR A 423 20.92 7.86 31.63
CA THR A 423 21.86 8.98 31.43
C THR A 423 21.18 10.36 31.44
N GLY A 424 19.85 10.39 31.54
CA GLY A 424 19.07 11.64 31.47
C GLY A 424 19.11 12.30 30.10
N ALA A 425 19.42 11.56 29.03
CA ALA A 425 19.49 12.08 27.66
C ALA A 425 18.08 12.28 27.06
N ASP A 426 17.86 13.43 26.43
CA ASP A 426 16.60 13.76 25.75
C ASP A 426 16.58 13.28 24.28
N GLU A 427 17.71 12.74 23.79
CA GLU A 427 17.90 12.26 22.44
C GLU A 427 18.66 10.94 22.39
N VAL A 428 18.24 10.04 21.50
CA VAL A 428 18.97 8.83 21.08
C VAL A 428 19.49 9.05 19.68
N THR A 429 20.79 9.29 19.54
CA THR A 429 21.46 9.38 18.23
C THR A 429 21.86 7.98 17.80
N LEU A 430 21.24 7.47 16.72
CA LEU A 430 21.50 6.15 16.18
C LEU A 430 22.84 6.13 15.41
N THR A 431 23.70 5.17 15.75
CA THR A 431 24.87 4.80 14.99
C THR A 431 24.52 3.77 13.91
N GLU A 432 25.45 3.46 12.99
CA GLU A 432 25.25 2.37 12.01
C GLU A 432 25.07 1.01 12.69
N ALA A 433 25.76 0.77 13.81
CA ALA A 433 25.61 -0.44 14.62
C ALA A 433 24.19 -0.54 15.20
N ASP A 434 23.65 0.57 15.72
CA ASP A 434 22.28 0.62 16.24
C ASP A 434 21.26 0.39 15.12
N VAL A 435 21.45 1.01 13.95
CA VAL A 435 20.60 0.77 12.78
C VAL A 435 20.60 -0.70 12.38
N THR A 436 21.79 -1.33 12.39
CA THR A 436 21.91 -2.78 12.08
C THR A 436 21.19 -3.64 13.13
N ALA A 437 21.35 -3.35 14.43
CA ALA A 437 20.68 -4.05 15.51
C ALA A 437 19.14 -3.89 15.47
N LEU A 438 18.65 -2.77 14.96
CA LEU A 438 17.22 -2.49 14.79
C LEU A 438 16.65 -2.98 13.45
N THR A 439 17.48 -3.47 12.53
CA THR A 439 17.06 -3.98 11.22
C THR A 439 16.42 -5.37 11.38
N VAL A 440 15.28 -5.59 10.73
CA VAL A 440 14.56 -6.86 10.73
C VAL A 440 14.88 -7.63 9.46
N GLY A 441 15.43 -8.83 9.59
CA GLY A 441 15.77 -9.73 8.48
C GLY A 441 16.98 -9.28 7.67
N ASP A 442 17.26 -10.01 6.59
CA ASP A 442 18.35 -9.68 5.67
C ASP A 442 17.92 -8.56 4.70
N HIS A 443 18.56 -7.41 4.82
CA HIS A 443 18.20 -6.22 4.05
C HIS A 443 18.62 -6.27 2.57
N ASP A 444 19.50 -7.17 2.20
CA ASP A 444 19.92 -7.34 0.80
C ASP A 444 18.85 -8.09 -0.02
N THR A 445 17.98 -8.84 0.64
CA THR A 445 16.83 -9.53 0.01
C THR A 445 15.55 -8.70 -0.01
N VAL A 446 15.56 -7.49 0.57
CA VAL A 446 14.38 -6.63 0.68
C VAL A 446 14.07 -5.94 -0.64
N VAL A 447 12.86 -6.07 -1.10
CA VAL A 447 12.34 -5.34 -2.26
C VAL A 447 11.91 -3.95 -1.85
N LEU A 448 12.57 -2.93 -2.40
CA LEU A 448 12.25 -1.54 -2.11
C LEU A 448 11.10 -1.03 -2.99
N PRO A 449 10.21 -0.18 -2.47
CA PRO A 449 9.23 0.53 -3.29
C PRO A 449 9.94 1.37 -4.35
N HIS A 450 9.43 1.35 -5.59
CA HIS A 450 10.07 2.07 -6.70
C HIS A 450 10.08 3.58 -6.49
N ARG A 451 8.97 4.15 -5.95
CA ARG A 451 8.78 5.57 -5.69
C ARG A 451 8.26 5.78 -4.28
N ILE A 452 8.78 6.79 -3.61
CA ILE A 452 8.31 7.27 -2.29
C ILE A 452 8.26 8.79 -2.29
N GLU A 453 7.60 9.37 -1.31
CA GLU A 453 7.70 10.80 -0.97
C GLU A 453 8.09 10.95 0.49
N LEU A 454 8.93 11.93 0.78
CA LEU A 454 9.32 12.29 2.14
C LEU A 454 8.94 13.75 2.39
N GLY A 455 8.16 13.98 3.45
CA GLY A 455 7.90 15.32 3.99
C GLY A 455 8.87 15.62 5.11
N VAL A 456 9.54 16.78 5.04
CA VAL A 456 10.47 17.23 6.06
C VAL A 456 10.28 18.72 6.38
N ALA A 457 10.40 19.09 7.64
CA ALA A 457 10.68 20.47 8.03
C ALA A 457 12.20 20.64 8.08
N LEU A 458 12.70 21.66 7.37
CA LEU A 458 14.10 22.06 7.37
C LEU A 458 14.27 23.17 8.41
N THR A 459 15.12 22.94 9.39
CA THR A 459 15.41 23.93 10.44
C THR A 459 16.86 24.38 10.38
N ALA A 460 17.05 25.70 10.33
CA ALA A 460 18.36 26.36 10.31
C ALA A 460 18.21 27.81 10.76
N PRO A 461 19.26 28.43 11.31
CA PRO A 461 19.22 29.82 11.71
C PRO A 461 19.30 30.80 10.52
N SER A 462 19.81 30.40 9.37
CA SER A 462 19.86 31.22 8.16
C SER A 462 20.07 30.38 6.89
N THR A 463 19.91 30.99 5.72
CA THR A 463 20.21 30.36 4.41
C THR A 463 21.70 30.01 4.27
N GLU A 464 22.62 30.86 4.75
CA GLU A 464 24.07 30.62 4.74
C GLU A 464 24.45 29.42 5.62
N ALA A 465 23.73 29.22 6.73
CA ALA A 465 23.94 28.06 7.59
C ALA A 465 23.58 26.77 6.85
N ILE A 466 22.49 26.77 6.08
CA ILE A 466 22.10 25.60 5.23
C ILE A 466 23.20 25.30 4.21
N ASP A 467 23.76 26.30 3.53
CA ASP A 467 24.83 26.14 2.54
C ASP A 467 26.11 25.56 3.16
N ARG A 468 26.42 25.93 4.42
CA ARG A 468 27.52 25.32 5.19
C ARG A 468 27.20 23.91 5.72
N GLY A 469 25.95 23.43 5.55
CA GLY A 469 25.50 22.15 6.08
C GLY A 469 25.10 22.16 7.56
N GLU A 470 24.85 23.33 8.13
CA GLU A 470 24.40 23.54 9.51
C GLU A 470 22.87 23.60 9.55
N PHE A 471 22.23 22.44 9.46
CA PHE A 471 20.77 22.30 9.46
C PHE A 471 20.33 20.96 10.06
N ASP A 472 19.09 20.88 10.50
CA ASP A 472 18.40 19.65 10.85
C ASP A 472 17.19 19.41 9.93
N LEU A 473 16.88 18.14 9.69
CA LEU A 473 15.67 17.70 9.02
C LEU A 473 14.75 17.01 10.02
N HIS A 474 13.53 17.49 10.16
CA HIS A 474 12.48 16.83 10.95
C HIS A 474 11.52 16.11 9.99
N ILE A 475 11.32 14.82 10.15
CA ILE A 475 10.37 14.08 9.33
C ILE A 475 8.96 14.47 9.73
N THR A 476 8.21 15.05 8.81
CA THR A 476 6.83 15.49 9.03
C THR A 476 5.81 14.55 8.42
N ALA A 477 6.15 13.90 7.30
CA ALA A 477 5.24 13.02 6.58
C ALA A 477 5.97 11.91 5.80
N ASN A 478 5.36 10.72 5.84
CA ASN A 478 5.76 9.55 5.07
C ASN A 478 4.49 8.93 4.44
N PRO A 479 4.01 9.46 3.31
CA PRO A 479 2.87 8.86 2.62
C PRO A 479 3.23 7.45 2.15
N ARG A 480 2.23 6.61 1.98
CA ARG A 480 2.45 5.27 1.46
C ARG A 480 3.04 5.32 0.06
N ALA A 481 3.89 4.35 -0.29
CA ALA A 481 4.61 4.32 -1.56
C ALA A 481 3.71 4.45 -2.81
N HIS A 482 2.48 3.94 -2.72
CA HIS A 482 1.50 4.03 -3.80
C HIS A 482 0.66 5.32 -3.79
N THR A 483 0.89 6.26 -2.86
CA THR A 483 0.18 7.54 -2.72
C THR A 483 1.10 8.74 -2.93
N SER A 484 0.54 9.95 -3.05
CA SER A 484 1.30 11.18 -3.29
C SER A 484 0.72 12.37 -2.54
N MET A 485 1.57 13.13 -1.86
CA MET A 485 1.20 14.42 -1.26
C MET A 485 1.35 15.58 -2.25
N THR A 486 2.19 15.41 -3.28
CA THR A 486 2.46 16.43 -4.30
C THR A 486 1.41 16.41 -5.42
N GLY A 487 0.88 15.24 -5.76
CA GLY A 487 -0.04 15.07 -6.90
C GLY A 487 -1.30 15.92 -6.85
N ARG A 488 -1.87 16.14 -5.66
CA ARG A 488 -3.05 16.99 -5.46
C ARG A 488 -2.88 18.41 -6.00
N PHE A 489 -1.68 18.96 -6.00
CA PHE A 489 -1.40 20.34 -6.37
C PHE A 489 -0.91 20.51 -7.82
N THR A 490 -0.94 19.45 -8.60
CA THR A 490 -0.44 19.41 -10.00
C THR A 490 -1.04 20.50 -10.88
N TYR A 491 -2.31 20.84 -10.68
CA TYR A 491 -2.99 21.86 -11.46
C TYR A 491 -2.53 23.30 -11.14
N LEU A 492 -1.81 23.51 -10.02
CA LEU A 492 -1.18 24.79 -9.65
C LEU A 492 0.25 24.92 -10.16
N LEU A 493 0.88 23.81 -10.59
CA LEU A 493 2.26 23.79 -11.06
C LEU A 493 2.34 24.35 -12.51
N ASP A 494 3.46 24.94 -12.83
CA ASP A 494 3.78 25.27 -14.22
C ASP A 494 3.97 24.00 -15.07
N LYS A 495 4.14 24.19 -16.37
CA LYS A 495 4.22 23.09 -17.34
C LYS A 495 5.44 22.19 -17.08
N ASP A 496 6.58 22.77 -16.71
CA ASP A 496 7.84 22.04 -16.55
C ASP A 496 7.86 21.25 -15.24
N ASP A 497 7.38 21.84 -14.15
CA ASP A 497 7.25 21.16 -12.88
C ASP A 497 6.21 20.04 -12.93
N ARG A 498 5.11 20.25 -13.67
CA ARG A 498 4.13 19.19 -13.92
C ARG A 498 4.73 18.04 -14.71
N ALA A 499 5.52 18.33 -15.73
CA ALA A 499 6.22 17.31 -16.52
C ALA A 499 7.24 16.54 -15.67
N ARG A 500 7.99 17.21 -14.80
CA ARG A 500 8.92 16.58 -13.84
C ARG A 500 8.19 15.65 -12.87
N LEU A 501 7.06 16.09 -12.34
CA LEU A 501 6.24 15.26 -11.46
C LEU A 501 5.70 14.03 -12.21
N ALA A 502 5.15 14.22 -13.40
CA ALA A 502 4.66 13.13 -14.24
C ALA A 502 5.75 12.12 -14.58
N ALA A 503 6.94 12.59 -14.96
CA ALA A 503 8.10 11.74 -15.23
C ALA A 503 8.48 10.86 -14.02
N SER A 504 8.31 11.36 -12.79
CA SER A 504 8.59 10.59 -11.58
C SER A 504 7.67 9.37 -11.39
N TYR A 505 6.51 9.35 -12.02
CA TYR A 505 5.60 8.19 -12.05
C TYR A 505 5.93 7.23 -13.18
N GLY A 506 6.34 7.76 -14.36
CA GLY A 506 6.55 7.00 -15.60
C GLY A 506 7.86 6.23 -15.72
N THR A 507 8.80 6.41 -14.80
CA THR A 507 10.18 5.85 -14.87
C THR A 507 10.29 4.32 -14.77
N GLY A 508 9.17 3.58 -14.86
CA GLY A 508 9.20 2.12 -14.91
C GLY A 508 9.90 1.57 -16.18
N ARG A 509 9.76 2.23 -17.32
CA ARG A 509 10.17 1.68 -18.61
C ARG A 509 11.68 1.72 -18.87
N GLU A 510 12.37 2.78 -18.45
CA GLU A 510 13.80 2.94 -18.72
C GLU A 510 14.71 2.27 -17.68
N HIS A 511 14.20 1.99 -16.47
CA HIS A 511 15.01 1.55 -15.34
C HIS A 511 14.76 0.10 -14.91
N THR A 512 13.67 -0.53 -15.31
CA THR A 512 13.33 -1.90 -14.90
C THR A 512 13.58 -2.94 -15.98
N GLY A 513 13.89 -2.52 -17.21
CA GLY A 513 13.96 -3.44 -18.36
C GLY A 513 12.64 -4.19 -18.61
N ASP A 514 11.55 -3.73 -18.01
CA ASP A 514 10.26 -4.40 -17.90
C ASP A 514 9.19 -3.58 -18.63
N ASP A 515 8.29 -4.27 -19.31
CA ASP A 515 7.20 -3.69 -20.08
C ASP A 515 5.99 -3.28 -19.20
N ALA A 516 6.26 -2.93 -17.93
CA ALA A 516 5.23 -2.54 -16.98
C ALA A 516 4.60 -1.19 -17.33
N VAL A 517 3.27 -1.12 -17.21
CA VAL A 517 2.47 0.10 -17.37
C VAL A 517 2.18 0.69 -16.00
N VAL A 518 2.54 1.95 -15.80
CA VAL A 518 2.08 2.69 -14.62
C VAL A 518 0.72 3.31 -14.92
N VAL A 519 -0.27 3.05 -14.07
CA VAL A 519 -1.63 3.57 -14.22
C VAL A 519 -2.01 4.45 -13.03
N GLN A 520 -2.72 5.53 -13.30
CA GLN A 520 -3.36 6.34 -12.26
C GLN A 520 -4.72 5.74 -11.91
N LEU A 521 -4.98 5.54 -10.62
CA LEU A 521 -6.32 5.22 -10.14
C LEU A 521 -7.14 6.49 -9.96
N SER A 522 -8.34 6.51 -10.51
CA SER A 522 -9.31 7.56 -10.38
C SER A 522 -10.59 6.97 -9.77
N PHE A 523 -11.02 7.51 -8.63
CA PHE A 523 -12.19 7.02 -7.90
C PHE A 523 -12.75 8.07 -6.95
N PRO A 524 -14.06 8.13 -6.71
CA PRO A 524 -14.65 8.99 -5.71
C PRO A 524 -14.27 8.48 -4.30
N PRO A 525 -13.85 9.39 -3.40
CA PRO A 525 -13.53 9.01 -2.03
C PRO A 525 -14.81 8.61 -1.27
N ARG A 526 -14.66 7.87 -0.18
CA ARG A 526 -15.80 7.44 0.65
C ARG A 526 -16.63 8.59 1.19
N ARG A 527 -16.05 9.79 1.38
CA ARG A 527 -16.75 11.02 1.76
C ARG A 527 -16.82 12.00 0.59
N PRO A 528 -18.00 12.45 0.14
CA PRO A 528 -18.13 13.38 -0.98
C PRO A 528 -17.31 14.65 -0.82
N ARG A 529 -17.30 15.27 0.36
CA ARG A 529 -16.52 16.50 0.60
C ARG A 529 -15.01 16.34 0.39
N ASN A 530 -14.50 15.13 0.47
CA ASN A 530 -13.07 14.84 0.23
C ASN A 530 -12.73 14.81 -1.27
N GLU A 531 -13.69 14.86 -2.18
CA GLU A 531 -13.44 14.99 -3.62
C GLU A 531 -12.62 16.25 -3.94
N ASN A 532 -12.78 17.32 -3.17
CA ASN A 532 -11.94 18.51 -3.28
C ASN A 532 -10.44 18.22 -3.13
N LEU A 533 -10.09 17.13 -2.43
CA LEU A 533 -8.71 16.72 -2.13
C LEU A 533 -8.19 15.62 -3.05
N THR A 534 -9.07 14.96 -3.81
CA THR A 534 -8.74 13.77 -4.63
C THR A 534 -8.78 14.04 -6.13
N ARG A 535 -9.21 15.22 -6.56
CA ARG A 535 -9.20 15.63 -7.97
C ARG A 535 -7.77 15.92 -8.41
N VAL A 536 -7.22 15.05 -9.25
CA VAL A 536 -5.87 15.16 -9.78
C VAL A 536 -5.89 14.88 -11.28
N PRO A 537 -5.51 15.85 -12.13
CA PRO A 537 -5.39 15.62 -13.58
C PRO A 537 -4.47 14.42 -13.86
N PRO A 538 -4.63 13.75 -15.00
CA PRO A 538 -3.79 12.63 -15.37
C PRO A 538 -2.30 12.99 -15.32
N LEU A 539 -1.53 12.24 -14.55
CA LEU A 539 -0.06 12.33 -14.45
C LEU A 539 0.63 11.31 -15.36
N VAL A 540 -0.10 10.28 -15.75
CA VAL A 540 0.33 9.22 -16.67
C VAL A 540 -0.75 9.00 -17.72
N PRO A 541 -0.39 8.48 -18.91
CA PRO A 541 -1.36 8.30 -19.99
C PRO A 541 -2.51 7.36 -19.66
N ASP A 542 -2.22 6.30 -18.91
CA ASP A 542 -3.17 5.24 -18.62
C ASP A 542 -3.88 5.49 -17.27
N VAL A 543 -5.21 5.44 -17.27
CA VAL A 543 -6.05 5.67 -16.09
C VAL A 543 -7.02 4.51 -15.91
N VAL A 544 -7.17 4.04 -14.66
CA VAL A 544 -8.23 3.10 -14.28
C VAL A 544 -9.29 3.86 -13.50
N HIS A 545 -10.48 3.97 -14.07
CA HIS A 545 -11.62 4.62 -13.46
C HIS A 545 -12.47 3.62 -12.69
N LEU A 546 -12.75 3.91 -11.42
CA LEU A 546 -13.53 3.05 -10.52
C LEU A 546 -14.71 3.81 -9.93
N GLY A 547 -15.93 3.34 -10.18
CA GLY A 547 -17.16 3.95 -9.66
C GLY A 547 -17.40 5.37 -10.20
N GLU A 548 -16.94 5.66 -11.41
CA GLU A 548 -17.12 6.93 -12.12
C GLU A 548 -17.15 6.71 -13.64
N HIS A 549 -17.67 7.70 -14.37
CA HIS A 549 -17.69 7.65 -15.83
C HIS A 549 -16.25 7.82 -16.37
N PRO A 550 -15.75 6.92 -17.21
CA PRO A 550 -14.37 6.97 -17.69
C PRO A 550 -14.18 8.10 -18.72
N GLY A 551 -12.97 8.66 -18.76
CA GLY A 551 -12.48 9.41 -19.89
C GLY A 551 -12.08 8.51 -21.09
N SER A 552 -11.66 9.12 -22.19
CA SER A 552 -11.10 8.38 -23.32
C SER A 552 -9.79 7.67 -22.95
N GLY A 553 -9.58 6.45 -23.42
CA GLY A 553 -8.34 5.68 -23.22
C GLY A 553 -8.22 5.00 -21.86
N ALA A 554 -9.33 4.80 -21.14
CA ALA A 554 -9.33 4.17 -19.82
C ALA A 554 -9.15 2.66 -19.90
N ILE A 555 -8.35 2.10 -18.97
CA ILE A 555 -8.27 0.65 -18.73
C ILE A 555 -9.44 0.25 -17.83
N GLY A 556 -10.27 -0.69 -18.29
CA GLY A 556 -11.37 -1.23 -17.49
C GLY A 556 -10.88 -2.17 -16.38
N VAL A 557 -11.53 -2.14 -15.21
CA VAL A 557 -11.19 -3.05 -14.11
C VAL A 557 -11.39 -4.52 -14.48
N ASP A 558 -12.30 -4.83 -15.39
CA ASP A 558 -12.58 -6.18 -15.87
C ASP A 558 -11.46 -6.71 -16.79
N ASP A 559 -10.60 -5.82 -17.32
CA ASP A 559 -9.37 -6.19 -18.03
C ASP A 559 -8.16 -6.40 -17.09
N LEU A 560 -8.37 -6.32 -15.78
CA LEU A 560 -7.32 -6.51 -14.78
C LEU A 560 -7.43 -7.87 -14.09
N ALA A 561 -6.29 -8.54 -13.94
CA ALA A 561 -6.16 -9.78 -13.19
C ALA A 561 -4.93 -9.75 -12.28
N VAL A 562 -4.90 -10.63 -11.29
CA VAL A 562 -3.77 -10.86 -10.38
C VAL A 562 -3.12 -12.18 -10.70
N THR A 563 -1.79 -12.18 -10.71
CA THR A 563 -0.98 -13.41 -10.73
C THR A 563 0.10 -13.32 -9.65
N ALA A 564 0.71 -14.45 -9.32
CA ALA A 564 1.78 -14.51 -8.33
C ALA A 564 2.81 -15.60 -8.66
N ASP A 565 4.05 -15.33 -8.31
CA ASP A 565 5.08 -16.36 -8.13
C ASP A 565 5.33 -16.60 -6.63
N SER A 566 6.35 -17.34 -6.26
CA SER A 566 6.67 -17.62 -4.85
C SER A 566 7.12 -16.39 -4.04
N ALA A 567 7.55 -15.33 -4.70
CA ALA A 567 8.14 -14.15 -4.06
C ALA A 567 7.26 -12.90 -4.16
N HIS A 568 6.47 -12.76 -5.23
CA HIS A 568 5.75 -11.52 -5.55
C HIS A 568 4.31 -11.77 -5.99
N MET A 569 3.51 -10.72 -5.93
CA MET A 569 2.19 -10.62 -6.57
C MET A 569 2.24 -9.54 -7.66
N TYR A 570 1.49 -9.74 -8.72
CA TYR A 570 1.47 -8.86 -9.88
C TYR A 570 0.04 -8.56 -10.29
N LEU A 571 -0.22 -7.29 -10.63
CA LEU A 571 -1.41 -6.88 -11.36
C LEU A 571 -1.07 -6.92 -12.85
N VAL A 572 -1.95 -7.49 -13.67
CA VAL A 572 -1.73 -7.71 -15.10
C VAL A 572 -2.95 -7.23 -15.87
N GLN A 573 -2.73 -6.55 -16.98
CA GLN A 573 -3.75 -6.25 -17.97
C GLN A 573 -3.96 -7.48 -18.85
N ARG A 574 -5.16 -8.05 -18.84
CA ARG A 574 -5.46 -9.34 -19.49
C ARG A 574 -5.36 -9.25 -21.02
N SER A 575 -5.83 -8.16 -21.60
CA SER A 575 -5.83 -7.96 -23.07
C SER A 575 -4.42 -7.85 -23.66
N THR A 576 -3.45 -7.32 -22.91
CA THR A 576 -2.07 -7.09 -23.40
C THR A 576 -1.03 -8.01 -22.76
N GLY A 577 -1.38 -8.69 -21.67
CA GLY A 577 -0.44 -9.47 -20.86
C GLY A 577 0.57 -8.62 -20.08
N ARG A 578 0.48 -7.28 -20.10
CA ARG A 578 1.45 -6.37 -19.48
C ARG A 578 1.22 -6.26 -18.00
N ARG A 579 2.31 -6.17 -17.25
CA ARG A 579 2.27 -5.85 -15.82
C ARG A 579 1.77 -4.43 -15.60
N VAL A 580 0.91 -4.24 -14.59
CA VAL A 580 0.34 -2.95 -14.22
C VAL A 580 0.81 -2.54 -12.84
N ILE A 581 1.19 -1.27 -12.68
CA ILE A 581 1.56 -0.66 -11.40
C ILE A 581 0.58 0.48 -11.13
N ALA A 582 -0.38 0.25 -10.25
CA ALA A 582 -1.41 1.22 -9.96
C ALA A 582 -0.96 2.21 -8.87
N ARG A 583 -1.25 3.51 -9.09
CA ARG A 583 -0.86 4.60 -8.19
C ARG A 583 -2.05 5.51 -7.87
N ILE A 584 -2.14 5.95 -6.63
CA ILE A 584 -3.12 6.93 -6.14
C ILE A 584 -2.42 8.29 -6.08
N PRO A 585 -2.83 9.30 -6.87
CA PRO A 585 -2.10 10.57 -6.97
C PRO A 585 -2.43 11.56 -5.84
N HIS A 586 -2.95 11.09 -4.71
CA HIS A 586 -3.25 11.90 -3.53
C HIS A 586 -2.91 11.14 -2.24
N ALA A 587 -2.83 11.84 -1.10
CA ALA A 587 -2.39 11.29 0.18
C ALA A 587 -3.53 11.10 1.21
N LEU A 588 -4.78 11.01 0.78
CA LEU A 588 -5.86 10.62 1.69
C LEU A 588 -5.59 9.24 2.30
N ASP A 589 -5.93 9.07 3.58
CA ASP A 589 -5.74 7.79 4.27
C ASP A 589 -6.41 6.65 3.51
N THR A 590 -5.60 5.78 2.93
CA THR A 590 -6.05 4.66 2.12
C THR A 590 -6.81 3.60 2.91
N THR A 591 -6.65 3.56 4.23
CA THR A 591 -7.37 2.58 5.08
C THR A 591 -8.78 3.01 5.40
N VAL A 592 -9.04 4.32 5.47
CA VAL A 592 -10.32 4.90 5.91
C VAL A 592 -11.11 5.51 4.75
N GLN A 593 -10.42 6.21 3.83
CA GLN A 593 -11.08 7.05 2.82
C GLN A 593 -11.14 6.42 1.42
N THR A 594 -10.27 5.45 1.14
CA THR A 594 -10.20 4.79 -0.17
C THR A 594 -11.13 3.58 -0.22
N PRO A 595 -11.93 3.41 -1.29
CA PRO A 595 -12.71 2.19 -1.48
C PRO A 595 -11.83 0.94 -1.48
N PRO A 596 -12.31 -0.20 -0.92
CA PRO A 596 -11.50 -1.42 -0.78
C PRO A 596 -10.87 -1.91 -2.09
N LEU A 597 -11.60 -1.89 -3.20
CA LEU A 597 -11.10 -2.30 -4.51
C LEU A 597 -9.97 -1.39 -5.01
N ALA A 598 -10.13 -0.06 -4.91
CA ALA A 598 -9.10 0.90 -5.31
C ALA A 598 -7.82 0.72 -4.46
N ARG A 599 -7.98 0.51 -3.16
CA ARG A 599 -6.89 0.21 -2.25
C ARG A 599 -6.20 -1.11 -2.61
N PHE A 600 -6.94 -2.15 -2.96
CA PHE A 600 -6.41 -3.44 -3.36
C PHE A 600 -5.54 -3.30 -4.61
N LEU A 601 -6.04 -2.65 -5.66
CA LEU A 601 -5.28 -2.41 -6.89
C LEU A 601 -3.98 -1.64 -6.65
N ALA A 602 -4.01 -0.63 -5.75
CA ALA A 602 -2.83 0.14 -5.42
C ALA A 602 -1.79 -0.63 -4.59
N GLU A 603 -2.24 -1.52 -3.69
CA GLU A 603 -1.36 -2.23 -2.76
C GLU A 603 -0.79 -3.54 -3.34
N VAL A 604 -1.46 -4.19 -4.31
CA VAL A 604 -1.08 -5.53 -4.79
C VAL A 604 0.33 -5.56 -5.39
N ALA A 605 0.72 -4.55 -6.15
CA ALA A 605 2.05 -4.47 -6.76
C ALA A 605 3.18 -4.28 -5.72
N ASP A 606 2.87 -3.68 -4.58
CA ASP A 606 3.80 -3.44 -3.48
C ASP A 606 3.59 -4.43 -2.31
N ALA A 607 2.77 -5.48 -2.49
CA ALA A 607 2.37 -6.42 -1.44
C ALA A 607 3.55 -7.07 -0.70
N ARG A 608 4.65 -7.34 -1.42
CA ARG A 608 5.88 -7.95 -0.91
C ARG A 608 7.06 -6.98 -0.82
N SER A 609 6.81 -5.68 -0.96
CA SER A 609 7.83 -4.62 -0.80
C SER A 609 7.90 -4.16 0.65
N ALA A 610 9.08 -3.66 1.05
CA ALA A 610 9.27 -3.03 2.35
C ALA A 610 8.24 -1.92 2.58
N VAL A 611 7.60 -1.94 3.75
CA VAL A 611 6.58 -0.94 4.07
C VAL A 611 7.25 0.36 4.49
N TYR A 612 7.14 1.38 3.64
CA TYR A 612 7.58 2.73 3.95
C TYR A 612 6.61 3.40 4.93
N LYS A 613 7.11 3.78 6.11
CA LYS A 613 6.33 4.36 7.21
C LYS A 613 7.23 5.15 8.15
N PRO A 614 6.67 6.04 9.01
CA PRO A 614 7.41 6.71 10.08
C PRO A 614 8.12 5.71 11.01
N PHE A 615 9.14 6.19 11.74
CA PHE A 615 9.83 5.40 12.75
C PHE A 615 8.84 4.74 13.71
N ASN A 616 9.01 3.45 13.95
CA ASN A 616 8.10 2.66 14.79
C ASN A 616 8.78 2.28 16.11
N TYR A 617 8.25 2.78 17.21
CA TYR A 617 8.73 2.48 18.57
C TYR A 617 8.40 1.04 19.05
N GLY A 618 7.71 0.24 18.24
CA GLY A 618 7.43 -1.16 18.58
C GLY A 618 6.69 -1.32 19.89
N ALA A 619 7.23 -2.15 20.79
CA ALA A 619 6.69 -2.38 22.14
C ALA A 619 6.75 -1.13 23.02
N ALA A 620 7.71 -0.22 22.81
CA ALA A 620 7.86 1.00 23.61
C ALA A 620 6.78 2.07 23.33
N ARG A 621 5.93 1.92 22.31
CA ARG A 621 4.94 2.94 21.91
C ARG A 621 3.96 3.39 23.01
N THR A 622 3.79 2.63 24.08
CA THR A 622 2.89 2.94 25.21
C THR A 622 3.60 3.61 26.37
N MET A 623 4.93 3.82 26.29
CA MET A 623 5.68 4.50 27.35
C MET A 623 5.20 5.96 27.49
N PRO A 624 5.11 6.48 28.73
CA PRO A 624 4.68 7.85 29.00
C PRO A 624 5.55 8.91 28.35
N TYR A 625 6.85 8.65 28.23
CA TYR A 625 7.83 9.50 27.57
C TYR A 625 8.70 8.66 26.64
N LEU A 626 9.02 9.23 25.46
CA LEU A 626 10.00 8.70 24.52
C LEU A 626 10.91 9.84 24.06
N PRO A 627 12.25 9.67 24.17
CA PRO A 627 13.21 10.67 23.70
C PRO A 627 13.18 10.80 22.18
N ARG A 628 13.75 11.88 21.66
CA ARG A 628 13.98 12.09 20.24
C ARG A 628 14.87 10.99 19.66
N ILE A 629 14.55 10.51 18.48
CA ILE A 629 15.38 9.56 17.72
C ILE A 629 16.01 10.32 16.56
N ARG A 630 17.31 10.41 16.55
CA ARG A 630 18.10 11.08 15.52
C ARG A 630 18.98 10.08 14.77
N TYR A 631 19.14 10.31 13.47
CA TYR A 631 20.19 9.71 12.67
C TYR A 631 20.87 10.81 11.85
N ARG A 632 22.13 11.09 12.12
CA ARG A 632 22.90 12.20 11.55
C ARG A 632 22.18 13.55 11.75
N ARG A 633 21.86 14.28 10.66
CA ARG A 633 21.10 15.54 10.69
C ARG A 633 19.59 15.36 10.68
N THR A 634 19.11 14.12 10.65
CA THR A 634 17.67 13.86 10.54
C THR A 634 17.09 13.36 11.85
N ILE A 635 16.06 14.04 12.33
CA ILE A 635 15.19 13.62 13.42
C ILE A 635 14.15 12.70 12.82
N LEU A 636 14.33 11.37 13.04
CA LEU A 636 13.44 10.32 12.55
C LEU A 636 12.12 10.28 13.31
N ALA A 637 12.15 10.63 14.59
CA ALA A 637 10.97 10.76 15.44
C ALA A 637 11.24 11.81 16.54
N ALA A 638 10.31 12.73 16.69
CA ALA A 638 10.33 13.76 17.72
C ALA A 638 10.17 13.16 19.11
N ALA A 639 10.68 13.83 20.15
CA ALA A 639 10.38 13.47 21.53
C ALA A 639 8.87 13.59 21.78
N ARG A 640 8.31 12.66 22.57
CA ARG A 640 6.88 12.66 22.81
C ARG A 640 6.51 12.29 24.25
N TRP A 641 5.38 12.83 24.69
CA TRP A 641 4.78 12.61 26.01
C TRP A 641 3.34 12.13 25.82
N LEU A 642 2.94 11.13 26.59
CA LEU A 642 1.54 10.71 26.68
C LEU A 642 0.94 11.34 27.94
N LEU A 643 -0.09 12.16 27.79
CA LEU A 643 -0.82 12.80 28.88
C LEU A 643 -2.21 12.20 28.98
N THR A 644 -2.60 11.78 30.18
CA THR A 644 -3.92 11.20 30.46
C THR A 644 -4.69 12.05 31.48
N THR A 645 -6.00 11.88 31.54
CA THR A 645 -6.84 12.56 32.56
C THR A 645 -6.46 12.16 33.98
N THR A 646 -5.87 10.98 34.20
CA THR A 646 -5.38 10.52 35.51
C THR A 646 -4.08 11.19 35.94
N ASP A 647 -3.26 11.65 34.98
CA ASP A 647 -2.01 12.36 35.26
C ASP A 647 -2.26 13.79 35.76
N VAL A 648 -3.36 14.40 35.35
CA VAL A 648 -3.70 15.80 35.65
C VAL A 648 -5.14 15.87 36.16
N PRO A 649 -5.38 15.36 37.38
CA PRO A 649 -6.72 15.37 37.97
C PRO A 649 -7.13 16.78 38.41
N GLY A 650 -8.45 16.97 38.59
CA GLY A 650 -9.01 18.22 39.11
C GLY A 650 -9.48 19.19 38.06
N THR A 651 -9.92 20.35 38.52
CA THR A 651 -10.43 21.45 37.68
C THR A 651 -9.84 22.79 38.14
N GLY A 652 -9.88 23.80 37.29
CA GLY A 652 -9.45 25.14 37.64
C GLY A 652 -7.96 25.22 38.00
N GLN A 653 -7.65 25.88 39.14
CA GLN A 653 -6.28 26.04 39.63
C GLN A 653 -5.62 24.72 40.03
N GLY A 654 -6.38 23.76 40.53
CA GLY A 654 -5.89 22.43 40.82
C GLY A 654 -5.36 21.68 39.60
N TRP A 655 -6.04 21.82 38.47
CA TRP A 655 -5.58 21.28 37.19
C TRP A 655 -4.28 21.91 36.71
N ASP A 656 -4.14 23.27 36.80
CA ASP A 656 -2.91 23.98 36.43
C ASP A 656 -1.70 23.53 37.28
N ALA A 657 -1.90 23.37 38.60
CA ALA A 657 -0.88 22.87 39.49
C ALA A 657 -0.47 21.41 39.17
N ALA A 658 -1.46 20.55 38.89
CA ALA A 658 -1.21 19.18 38.47
C ALA A 658 -0.45 19.11 37.13
N LEU A 659 -0.83 19.95 36.16
CA LEU A 659 -0.12 20.05 34.87
C LEU A 659 1.33 20.48 35.09
N GLN A 660 1.57 21.49 35.95
CA GLN A 660 2.91 21.97 36.22
C GLN A 660 3.78 20.88 36.90
N ALA A 661 3.22 20.14 37.87
CA ALA A 661 3.90 19.01 38.50
C ALA A 661 4.21 17.89 37.50
N TRP A 662 3.27 17.60 36.56
CA TRP A 662 3.48 16.63 35.50
C TRP A 662 4.58 17.08 34.54
N ARG A 663 4.59 18.36 34.12
CA ARG A 663 5.63 18.93 33.25
C ARG A 663 7.02 18.81 33.90
N GLN A 664 7.15 19.11 35.20
CA GLN A 664 8.41 18.99 35.94
C GLN A 664 8.88 17.53 35.99
N ARG A 665 7.96 16.59 36.29
CA ARG A 665 8.25 15.14 36.34
C ARG A 665 8.80 14.60 35.03
N TRP A 666 8.18 14.98 33.91
CA TRP A 666 8.48 14.45 32.58
C TRP A 666 9.40 15.41 31.76
N ARG A 667 9.92 16.46 32.35
CA ARG A 667 10.75 17.49 31.69
C ARG A 667 10.09 18.01 30.39
N THR A 668 8.77 18.20 30.42
CA THR A 668 8.03 18.67 29.25
C THR A 668 8.28 20.15 29.02
N PRO A 669 8.73 20.60 27.84
CA PRO A 669 8.98 21.98 27.53
C PRO A 669 7.71 22.83 27.55
N ALA A 670 7.87 24.15 27.57
CA ALA A 670 6.74 25.08 27.48
C ALA A 670 6.02 24.94 26.12
N ARG A 671 6.80 24.87 25.04
CA ARG A 671 6.27 24.74 23.69
C ARG A 671 6.19 23.26 23.28
N VAL A 672 4.99 22.83 22.91
CA VAL A 672 4.70 21.46 22.50
C VAL A 672 3.71 21.42 21.33
N LEU A 673 3.74 20.38 20.55
CA LEU A 673 2.73 20.06 19.56
C LEU A 673 1.68 19.10 20.16
N LEU A 674 0.44 19.52 20.26
CA LEU A 674 -0.67 18.63 20.58
C LEU A 674 -1.01 17.81 19.33
N CYS A 675 -0.86 16.48 19.43
CA CYS A 675 -1.09 15.55 18.35
C CYS A 675 -2.38 14.74 18.60
N HIS A 676 -3.31 14.78 17.66
CA HIS A 676 -4.53 13.99 17.70
C HIS A 676 -4.99 13.70 16.26
N GLU A 677 -4.89 12.46 15.84
CA GLU A 677 -5.07 12.08 14.42
C GLU A 677 -4.17 12.92 13.50
N ASP A 678 -4.73 13.61 12.51
CA ASP A 678 -3.99 14.53 11.61
C ASP A 678 -3.82 15.94 12.19
N LEU A 679 -4.37 16.22 13.38
CA LEU A 679 -4.24 17.51 14.02
C LEU A 679 -2.88 17.60 14.70
N ARG A 680 -2.07 18.58 14.30
CA ARG A 680 -0.88 19.06 15.03
C ARG A 680 -1.12 20.49 15.36
N LEU A 681 -1.31 20.80 16.65
CA LEU A 681 -1.58 22.14 17.13
C LEU A 681 -0.46 22.55 18.08
N PRO A 682 0.39 23.52 17.71
CA PRO A 682 1.40 24.05 18.59
C PRO A 682 0.77 24.81 19.75
N LEU A 683 1.20 24.52 20.96
CA LEU A 683 0.74 25.13 22.20
C LEU A 683 1.93 25.64 23.01
N ASP A 684 1.77 26.79 23.64
CA ASP A 684 2.65 27.29 24.69
C ASP A 684 1.98 27.07 26.05
N LEU A 685 2.46 26.10 26.80
CA LEU A 685 1.87 25.69 28.07
C LEU A 685 2.03 26.71 29.19
N ASP A 686 2.82 27.78 28.97
CA ASP A 686 2.91 28.90 29.88
C ASP A 686 1.77 29.92 29.68
N GLN A 687 1.03 29.83 28.54
CA GLN A 687 -0.10 30.68 28.25
C GLN A 687 -1.44 30.11 28.75
N PRO A 688 -2.27 30.89 29.43
CA PRO A 688 -3.56 30.43 29.98
C PRO A 688 -4.53 29.89 28.91
N MET A 689 -4.59 30.54 27.75
CA MET A 689 -5.46 30.13 26.65
C MET A 689 -5.07 28.75 26.12
N ASP A 690 -3.79 28.51 25.89
CA ASP A 690 -3.27 27.26 25.33
C ASP A 690 -3.49 26.09 26.30
N ARG A 691 -3.32 26.34 27.63
CA ARG A 691 -3.69 25.37 28.67
C ARG A 691 -5.19 25.05 28.66
N ALA A 692 -6.05 26.03 28.45
CA ALA A 692 -7.49 25.78 28.36
C ALA A 692 -7.86 24.94 27.12
N VAL A 693 -7.18 25.16 25.99
CA VAL A 693 -7.33 24.32 24.79
C VAL A 693 -6.85 22.89 25.08
N LEU A 694 -5.68 22.72 25.69
CA LEU A 694 -5.14 21.44 26.10
C LEU A 694 -6.11 20.66 27.03
N GLN A 695 -6.58 21.32 28.07
CA GLN A 695 -7.52 20.74 29.04
C GLN A 695 -8.79 20.22 28.35
N ARG A 696 -9.42 21.07 27.53
CA ARG A 696 -10.63 20.67 26.80
C ARG A 696 -10.41 19.46 25.88
N ARG A 697 -9.26 19.41 25.20
CA ARG A 697 -8.93 18.28 24.33
C ARG A 697 -8.68 17.01 25.13
N LEU A 698 -7.99 17.11 26.27
CA LEU A 698 -7.74 15.98 27.15
C LEU A 698 -9.05 15.42 27.74
N GLU A 699 -9.98 16.28 28.17
CA GLU A 699 -11.32 15.88 28.65
C GLU A 699 -12.12 15.14 27.58
N GLN A 700 -12.00 15.57 26.31
CA GLN A 700 -12.71 14.93 25.20
C GLN A 700 -12.12 13.57 24.79
N ALA A 701 -10.78 13.44 24.83
CA ALA A 701 -10.07 12.27 24.29
C ALA A 701 -9.67 11.26 25.38
N GLY A 702 -9.65 11.66 26.66
CA GLY A 702 -9.16 10.85 27.80
C GLY A 702 -7.64 10.70 27.83
N ARG A 703 -7.00 10.67 26.66
CA ARG A 703 -5.54 10.58 26.48
C ARG A 703 -5.14 11.33 25.20
N ILE A 704 -4.05 12.08 25.30
CA ILE A 704 -3.48 12.82 24.17
C ILE A 704 -1.97 12.59 24.09
N GLU A 705 -1.42 12.77 22.89
CA GLU A 705 0.01 12.78 22.63
C GLU A 705 0.49 14.24 22.47
N LEU A 706 1.54 14.59 23.20
CA LEU A 706 2.29 15.81 23.00
C LEU A 706 3.64 15.45 22.37
N GLN A 707 4.09 16.23 21.40
CA GLN A 707 5.42 16.12 20.80
C GLN A 707 6.20 17.40 21.03
N GLU A 708 7.52 17.36 20.92
CA GLU A 708 8.33 18.56 20.91
C GLU A 708 8.00 19.44 19.71
N ASP A 709 8.04 20.75 19.91
CA ASP A 709 7.90 21.77 18.86
C ASP A 709 9.27 22.08 18.22
N ASP A 710 9.28 22.73 17.06
CA ASP A 710 10.51 23.16 16.40
C ASP A 710 11.33 24.10 17.33
N PRO A 711 12.68 24.04 17.26
CA PRO A 711 13.53 24.89 18.10
C PRO A 711 13.30 26.38 17.80
N PRO A 712 13.46 27.25 18.79
CA PRO A 712 13.52 28.69 18.56
C PRO A 712 14.56 29.00 17.46
N HIS A 713 14.25 29.92 16.58
CA HIS A 713 15.10 30.29 15.42
C HIS A 713 15.35 29.20 14.37
N GLY A 714 14.75 28.00 14.50
CA GLY A 714 14.88 26.96 13.52
C GLY A 714 14.25 27.30 12.16
N LEU A 715 13.32 28.24 12.15
CA LEU A 715 12.62 28.67 10.93
C LEU A 715 13.12 30.03 10.40
N ASP A 716 14.19 30.63 10.99
CA ASP A 716 14.66 31.96 10.61
C ASP A 716 15.13 32.03 9.15
N TRP A 717 15.60 30.92 8.59
CA TRP A 717 15.99 30.84 7.19
C TRP A 717 14.85 31.14 6.20
N ILE A 718 13.59 30.92 6.58
CA ILE A 718 12.38 31.11 5.76
C ILE A 718 11.35 32.03 6.43
N GLY A 719 11.52 32.33 7.72
CA GLY A 719 10.69 33.25 8.49
C GLY A 719 9.27 32.76 8.82
N ARG A 720 8.90 31.50 8.49
CA ARG A 720 7.58 30.94 8.73
C ARG A 720 7.56 29.41 8.73
N PRO A 721 6.53 28.76 9.28
CA PRO A 721 6.38 27.32 9.18
C PRO A 721 6.34 26.86 7.73
N ALA A 722 7.23 25.92 7.38
CA ALA A 722 7.36 25.38 6.06
C ALA A 722 7.65 23.88 6.09
N GLU A 723 7.22 23.17 5.06
CA GLU A 723 7.45 21.75 4.85
C GLU A 723 7.90 21.53 3.41
N LEU A 724 8.95 20.75 3.23
CA LEU A 724 9.43 20.29 1.92
C LEU A 724 8.89 18.91 1.65
N LEU A 725 8.24 18.74 0.51
CA LEU A 725 7.81 17.44 -0.01
C LEU A 725 8.76 17.04 -1.12
N ILE A 726 9.46 15.92 -0.93
CA ILE A 726 10.53 15.46 -1.81
C ILE A 726 10.16 14.11 -2.41
N PRO A 727 9.69 14.06 -3.66
CA PRO A 727 9.52 12.80 -4.40
C PRO A 727 10.88 12.17 -4.71
N MET A 728 10.99 10.87 -4.50
CA MET A 728 12.22 10.11 -4.69
C MET A 728 11.95 8.81 -5.43
N THR A 729 12.93 8.36 -6.22
CA THR A 729 12.92 7.06 -6.89
C THR A 729 14.09 6.21 -6.43
N VAL A 730 13.91 4.89 -6.43
CA VAL A 730 14.97 3.95 -6.07
C VAL A 730 16.10 4.00 -7.11
N VAL A 731 17.35 3.94 -6.63
CA VAL A 731 18.53 4.05 -7.52
C VAL A 731 18.70 2.78 -8.36
N ASN A 732 18.58 1.60 -7.74
CA ASN A 732 18.68 0.30 -8.40
C ASN A 732 17.37 -0.46 -8.17
N PRO A 733 16.38 -0.32 -9.07
CA PRO A 733 15.15 -1.07 -8.96
C PRO A 733 15.40 -2.57 -9.16
N SER A 734 14.80 -3.40 -8.32
CA SER A 734 14.80 -4.84 -8.53
C SER A 734 14.01 -5.17 -9.81
N GLN A 735 14.61 -5.90 -10.71
CA GLN A 735 13.91 -6.39 -11.91
C GLN A 735 12.87 -7.42 -11.47
N ARG A 736 11.64 -7.23 -11.91
CA ARG A 736 10.54 -8.15 -11.68
C ARG A 736 9.97 -8.55 -13.03
N ARG A 737 10.00 -9.84 -13.34
CA ARG A 737 9.43 -10.38 -14.57
C ARG A 737 8.21 -11.22 -14.23
N LEU A 738 7.18 -11.14 -15.08
CA LEU A 738 6.05 -12.06 -14.99
C LEU A 738 6.55 -13.48 -15.20
N PRO A 739 5.94 -14.47 -14.52
CA PRO A 739 6.22 -15.88 -14.80
C PRO A 739 5.99 -16.19 -16.29
N VAL A 740 6.98 -16.80 -16.93
CA VAL A 740 6.82 -17.25 -18.31
C VAL A 740 5.93 -18.50 -18.30
N THR A 741 4.97 -18.53 -19.21
CA THR A 741 4.07 -19.67 -19.37
C THR A 741 4.49 -20.51 -20.58
N ALA A 742 4.59 -21.80 -20.39
CA ALA A 742 4.82 -22.74 -21.48
C ALA A 742 3.53 -23.57 -21.72
N ALA A 743 2.77 -23.18 -22.73
CA ALA A 743 1.63 -23.96 -23.17
C ALA A 743 2.08 -25.30 -23.72
N PRO A 744 1.29 -26.38 -23.58
CA PRO A 744 1.62 -27.67 -24.14
C PRO A 744 1.91 -27.59 -25.65
N GLY A 745 3.11 -28.03 -26.06
CA GLY A 745 3.57 -27.99 -27.47
C GLY A 745 4.20 -26.64 -27.90
N ALA A 746 4.14 -25.59 -27.11
CA ALA A 746 4.74 -24.29 -27.42
C ALA A 746 6.18 -24.13 -26.95
N ALA A 747 6.65 -25.00 -26.05
CA ALA A 747 8.00 -24.96 -25.48
C ALA A 747 8.58 -26.38 -25.35
N ALA A 748 9.90 -26.46 -25.18
CA ALA A 748 10.63 -27.71 -24.99
C ALA A 748 10.47 -28.29 -23.56
N LEU A 749 9.30 -28.13 -22.95
CA LEU A 749 8.96 -28.70 -21.65
C LEU A 749 7.53 -29.20 -21.66
N VAL A 750 7.33 -30.44 -21.23
CA VAL A 750 6.00 -31.05 -21.00
C VAL A 750 5.79 -31.19 -19.51
N CYS A 751 4.65 -30.70 -19.02
CA CYS A 751 4.17 -30.90 -17.67
C CYS A 751 2.95 -31.83 -17.72
N ALA A 752 3.12 -33.07 -17.27
CA ALA A 752 2.06 -34.07 -17.24
C ALA A 752 1.62 -34.33 -15.81
N HIS A 753 0.31 -34.30 -15.56
CA HIS A 753 -0.28 -34.65 -14.27
C HIS A 753 -0.91 -36.02 -14.35
N LEU A 754 -0.42 -36.94 -13.53
CA LEU A 754 -1.03 -38.26 -13.29
C LEU A 754 -1.90 -38.14 -12.04
N VAL A 755 -3.20 -37.93 -12.25
CA VAL A 755 -4.19 -37.78 -11.18
C VAL A 755 -4.64 -39.17 -10.72
N GLY A 756 -4.52 -39.46 -9.43
CA GLY A 756 -4.83 -40.78 -8.90
C GLY A 756 -4.67 -40.91 -7.38
N ASN A 757 -4.72 -42.13 -6.87
CA ASN A 757 -4.56 -42.36 -5.44
C ASN A 757 -3.11 -42.14 -4.97
N PRO A 758 -2.84 -41.18 -4.05
CA PRO A 758 -1.49 -40.90 -3.54
C PRO A 758 -0.77 -42.12 -2.94
N ALA A 759 -1.50 -43.07 -2.39
CA ALA A 759 -0.92 -44.32 -1.85
C ALA A 759 -0.24 -45.19 -2.94
N ARG A 760 -0.50 -44.89 -4.22
CA ARG A 760 0.13 -45.60 -5.36
C ARG A 760 1.31 -44.80 -5.95
N PHE A 761 1.52 -43.56 -5.53
CA PHE A 761 2.58 -42.75 -6.11
C PHE A 761 4.00 -43.30 -5.89
N ASP A 762 4.25 -43.90 -4.73
CA ASP A 762 5.54 -44.58 -4.48
C ASP A 762 5.78 -45.76 -5.44
N ASP A 763 4.76 -46.52 -5.70
CA ASP A 763 4.83 -47.65 -6.64
C ASP A 763 5.07 -47.16 -8.09
N ILE A 764 4.36 -46.11 -8.50
CA ILE A 764 4.56 -45.47 -9.81
C ILE A 764 5.98 -44.93 -9.93
N LEU A 765 6.47 -44.22 -8.91
CA LEU A 765 7.82 -43.59 -8.88
C LEU A 765 8.95 -44.63 -8.92
N VAL A 766 8.81 -45.73 -8.22
CA VAL A 766 9.89 -46.73 -8.10
C VAL A 766 9.86 -47.73 -9.25
N ARG A 767 8.69 -48.22 -9.65
CA ARG A 767 8.61 -49.37 -10.57
C ARG A 767 8.22 -49.01 -12.00
N HIS A 768 7.48 -47.96 -12.22
CA HIS A 768 6.87 -47.65 -13.52
C HIS A 768 7.50 -46.45 -14.23
N LEU A 769 7.82 -45.39 -13.49
CA LEU A 769 8.33 -44.15 -14.09
C LEU A 769 9.78 -44.25 -14.61
N PRO A 770 10.75 -44.88 -13.91
CA PRO A 770 12.10 -45.02 -14.44
C PRO A 770 12.18 -45.79 -15.77
N PRO A 771 11.58 -46.97 -15.94
CA PRO A 771 11.53 -47.64 -17.24
C PRO A 771 10.87 -46.82 -18.34
N PHE A 772 9.79 -46.12 -18.01
CA PHE A 772 9.15 -45.19 -18.96
C PHE A 772 10.04 -44.01 -19.36
N ALA A 773 10.81 -43.46 -18.42
CA ALA A 773 11.78 -42.40 -18.73
C ALA A 773 12.92 -42.92 -19.63
N ASP A 774 13.35 -44.17 -19.46
CA ASP A 774 14.32 -44.83 -20.35
C ASP A 774 13.74 -45.01 -21.78
N GLU A 775 12.43 -45.28 -21.91
CA GLU A 775 11.73 -45.32 -23.21
C GLU A 775 11.73 -43.97 -23.93
N LEU A 776 11.93 -42.87 -23.20
CA LEU A 776 11.94 -41.50 -23.72
C LEU A 776 13.34 -40.93 -23.93
N ALA A 777 14.41 -41.70 -23.70
CA ALA A 777 15.80 -41.19 -23.67
C ALA A 777 16.25 -40.55 -24.99
N ASP A 778 15.63 -40.89 -26.12
CA ASP A 778 15.86 -40.33 -27.45
C ASP A 778 15.15 -38.98 -27.68
N LEU A 779 14.13 -38.64 -26.87
CA LEU A 779 13.24 -37.50 -27.03
C LEU A 779 13.38 -36.45 -25.89
N VAL A 780 13.83 -36.92 -24.71
CA VAL A 780 13.83 -36.15 -23.47
C VAL A 780 15.24 -36.09 -22.87
N THR A 781 15.71 -34.89 -22.64
CA THR A 781 17.07 -34.65 -22.11
C THR A 781 17.16 -34.76 -20.59
N SER A 782 16.08 -34.45 -19.88
CA SER A 782 15.98 -34.61 -18.42
C SER A 782 14.50 -34.68 -17.99
N TRP A 783 14.27 -35.24 -16.81
CA TRP A 783 12.96 -35.33 -16.23
C TRP A 783 13.01 -35.26 -14.72
N TRP A 784 11.92 -34.71 -14.10
CA TRP A 784 11.74 -34.69 -12.65
C TRP A 784 10.27 -34.79 -12.27
N VAL A 785 10.02 -34.97 -10.97
CA VAL A 785 8.66 -35.10 -10.43
C VAL A 785 8.41 -34.18 -9.28
N ARG A 786 7.13 -33.88 -9.05
CA ARG A 786 6.62 -33.23 -7.86
C ARG A 786 5.26 -33.81 -7.50
N ARG A 787 5.03 -34.13 -6.23
CA ARG A 787 3.72 -34.53 -5.74
C ARG A 787 2.90 -33.29 -5.44
N HIS A 788 1.63 -33.33 -5.77
CA HIS A 788 0.69 -32.25 -5.50
C HIS A 788 -0.51 -32.76 -4.70
N ARG A 789 -0.91 -31.94 -3.69
CA ARG A 789 -2.12 -32.16 -2.90
C ARG A 789 -2.78 -30.81 -2.65
N ASP A 790 -4.09 -30.68 -2.91
CA ASP A 790 -4.86 -29.52 -2.51
C ASP A 790 -5.09 -29.57 -0.98
N MET A 791 -4.47 -28.64 -0.23
CA MET A 791 -4.58 -28.60 1.23
C MET A 791 -5.86 -27.92 1.73
N ILE A 792 -6.63 -27.31 0.83
CA ILE A 792 -7.91 -26.66 1.14
C ILE A 792 -9.07 -27.61 0.92
N ARG A 793 -9.03 -28.35 -0.19
CA ARG A 793 -10.03 -29.35 -0.59
C ARG A 793 -9.37 -30.72 -0.63
N LEU A 794 -9.41 -31.43 0.48
CA LEU A 794 -8.72 -32.74 0.62
C LEU A 794 -9.25 -33.82 -0.34
N GLU A 795 -10.48 -33.64 -0.80
CA GLU A 795 -11.15 -34.49 -1.82
C GLU A 795 -10.83 -34.05 -3.26
N ALA A 796 -10.14 -32.90 -3.45
CA ALA A 796 -9.77 -32.45 -4.78
C ALA A 796 -8.56 -33.23 -5.34
N ASP A 797 -8.31 -33.06 -6.63
CA ASP A 797 -7.30 -33.77 -7.40
C ASP A 797 -5.92 -33.78 -6.75
N GLN A 798 -5.48 -34.97 -6.35
CA GLN A 798 -4.11 -35.24 -5.98
C GLN A 798 -3.40 -35.86 -7.18
N HIS A 799 -2.23 -35.32 -7.52
CA HIS A 799 -1.52 -35.81 -8.70
C HIS A 799 0.00 -35.84 -8.50
N LEU A 800 0.61 -36.70 -9.30
CA LEU A 800 2.03 -36.72 -9.54
C LEU A 800 2.30 -35.89 -10.80
N ALA A 801 2.92 -34.71 -10.64
CA ALA A 801 3.38 -33.89 -11.76
C ALA A 801 4.70 -34.46 -12.27
N VAL A 802 4.75 -34.83 -13.53
CA VAL A 802 5.95 -35.28 -14.24
C VAL A 802 6.37 -34.22 -15.23
N PHE A 803 7.58 -33.73 -15.11
CA PHE A 803 8.16 -32.75 -16.01
C PHE A 803 9.17 -33.42 -16.93
N LEU A 804 9.04 -33.19 -18.23
CA LEU A 804 9.91 -33.76 -19.25
C LEU A 804 10.52 -32.66 -20.11
N ARG A 805 11.84 -32.47 -20.04
CA ARG A 805 12.56 -31.50 -20.87
C ARG A 805 12.86 -32.15 -22.21
N LEU A 806 12.19 -31.69 -23.27
CA LEU A 806 12.35 -32.20 -24.63
C LEU A 806 13.70 -31.82 -25.22
N ALA A 807 14.23 -32.63 -26.10
CA ALA A 807 15.43 -32.32 -26.89
C ALA A 807 15.18 -31.11 -27.82
N ASP A 808 13.98 -31.04 -28.40
CA ASP A 808 13.47 -29.86 -29.12
C ASP A 808 11.92 -29.82 -29.04
N PRO A 809 11.27 -28.65 -29.26
CA PRO A 809 9.81 -28.54 -29.18
C PRO A 809 9.05 -29.46 -30.14
N GLY A 810 9.61 -29.85 -31.27
CA GLY A 810 9.00 -30.76 -32.25
C GLY A 810 8.77 -32.17 -31.73
N GLN A 811 9.42 -32.56 -30.63
CA GLN A 811 9.26 -33.86 -29.99
C GLN A 811 7.97 -33.96 -29.12
N TYR A 812 7.19 -32.88 -29.01
CA TYR A 812 5.99 -32.86 -28.18
C TYR A 812 4.97 -33.94 -28.57
N GLY A 813 4.67 -34.06 -29.87
CA GLY A 813 3.67 -35.05 -30.36
C GLY A 813 4.06 -36.49 -30.00
N PRO A 814 5.27 -36.96 -30.37
CA PRO A 814 5.77 -38.28 -29.98
C PRO A 814 5.75 -38.56 -28.48
N VAL A 815 6.19 -37.58 -27.66
CA VAL A 815 6.22 -37.69 -26.20
C VAL A 815 4.80 -37.74 -25.63
N ALA A 816 3.88 -36.92 -26.11
CA ALA A 816 2.48 -36.94 -25.68
C ALA A 816 1.80 -38.30 -25.98
N ALA A 817 2.09 -38.90 -27.14
CA ALA A 817 1.60 -40.24 -27.49
C ALA A 817 2.12 -41.34 -26.56
N ARG A 818 3.43 -41.31 -26.24
CA ARG A 818 4.03 -42.24 -25.26
C ARG A 818 3.51 -42.03 -23.85
N LEU A 819 3.25 -40.78 -23.42
CA LEU A 819 2.59 -40.48 -22.15
C LEU A 819 1.17 -41.07 -22.06
N ALA A 820 0.38 -40.94 -23.13
CA ALA A 820 -0.96 -41.53 -23.18
C ALA A 820 -0.92 -43.08 -23.09
N ALA A 821 0.02 -43.72 -23.80
CA ALA A 821 0.24 -45.15 -23.69
C ALA A 821 0.71 -45.58 -22.29
N PHE A 822 1.54 -44.78 -21.63
CA PHE A 822 1.98 -45.03 -20.25
C PHE A 822 0.81 -44.93 -19.26
N ALA A 823 -0.05 -43.91 -19.37
CA ALA A 823 -1.24 -43.79 -18.53
C ALA A 823 -2.18 -45.01 -18.71
N ALA A 824 -2.39 -45.44 -19.96
CA ALA A 824 -3.20 -46.63 -20.25
C ALA A 824 -2.59 -47.94 -19.65
N ARG A 825 -1.24 -48.08 -19.64
CA ARG A 825 -0.58 -49.22 -18.98
C ARG A 825 -0.81 -49.19 -17.45
N LEU A 826 -0.74 -47.99 -16.81
CA LEU A 826 -1.03 -47.86 -15.39
C LEU A 826 -2.49 -48.25 -15.07
N GLU A 827 -3.43 -47.79 -15.89
CA GLU A 827 -4.83 -48.14 -15.76
C GLU A 827 -5.06 -49.65 -15.86
N ALA A 828 -4.43 -50.34 -16.85
CA ALA A 828 -4.51 -51.79 -17.00
C ALA A 828 -3.93 -52.56 -15.80
N LEU A 829 -3.03 -51.95 -15.03
CA LEU A 829 -2.48 -52.49 -13.79
C LEU A 829 -3.36 -52.21 -12.55
N GLY A 830 -4.51 -51.58 -12.73
CA GLY A 830 -5.40 -51.19 -11.64
C GLY A 830 -4.91 -49.99 -10.88
N MET A 831 -4.03 -49.20 -11.46
CA MET A 831 -3.55 -47.90 -10.94
C MET A 831 -4.19 -46.79 -11.76
N PRO A 832 -5.43 -46.36 -11.45
CA PRO A 832 -6.10 -45.33 -12.21
C PRO A 832 -5.25 -44.05 -12.19
N ALA A 833 -4.89 -43.56 -13.37
CA ALA A 833 -4.09 -42.40 -13.58
C ALA A 833 -4.69 -41.57 -14.73
N GLN A 834 -5.59 -40.65 -14.35
CA GLN A 834 -6.07 -39.69 -15.34
C GLN A 834 -4.91 -38.80 -15.76
N LEU A 835 -4.58 -38.80 -17.06
CA LEU A 835 -3.55 -37.99 -17.63
C LEU A 835 -4.08 -36.60 -18.02
N THR A 836 -3.44 -35.54 -17.52
CA THR A 836 -3.66 -34.18 -17.99
C THR A 836 -2.32 -33.58 -18.38
N VAL A 837 -2.18 -33.04 -19.60
CA VAL A 837 -1.02 -32.25 -19.99
C VAL A 837 -1.33 -30.79 -19.70
N ALA A 838 -0.60 -30.21 -18.72
CA ALA A 838 -0.87 -28.90 -18.17
C ALA A 838 0.08 -27.83 -18.73
N THR A 839 -0.36 -26.58 -18.67
CA THR A 839 0.50 -25.43 -18.90
C THR A 839 1.53 -25.35 -17.77
N HIS A 840 2.81 -25.25 -18.14
CA HIS A 840 3.87 -25.03 -17.18
C HIS A 840 4.10 -23.52 -16.95
N TYR A 841 4.33 -23.16 -15.69
CA TYR A 841 4.65 -21.80 -15.27
C TYR A 841 6.05 -21.80 -14.68
N GLU A 842 6.99 -21.17 -15.37
CA GLU A 842 8.34 -20.96 -14.84
C GLU A 842 8.29 -20.13 -13.56
N GLN A 843 9.17 -20.43 -12.60
CA GLN A 843 9.20 -19.76 -11.30
C GLN A 843 10.55 -19.07 -11.06
N PRO A 844 10.91 -18.05 -11.88
CA PRO A 844 12.23 -17.40 -11.78
C PRO A 844 12.43 -16.73 -10.41
N GLY A 845 11.38 -16.17 -9.81
CA GLY A 845 11.44 -15.62 -8.46
C GLY A 845 11.77 -16.65 -7.38
N ARG A 846 11.49 -17.93 -7.63
CA ARG A 846 11.75 -19.03 -6.70
C ARG A 846 13.13 -19.66 -6.92
N TYR A 847 13.53 -19.89 -8.17
CA TYR A 847 14.71 -20.72 -8.50
C TYR A 847 15.83 -19.99 -9.25
N GLY A 848 15.64 -18.70 -9.58
CA GLY A 848 16.55 -17.91 -10.42
C GLY A 848 16.11 -17.88 -11.88
N GLU A 849 16.82 -17.09 -12.69
CA GLU A 849 16.50 -16.84 -14.10
C GLU A 849 17.46 -17.55 -15.05
N ALA A 850 17.02 -17.82 -16.26
CA ALA A 850 17.84 -18.33 -17.36
C ALA A 850 18.78 -19.48 -16.95
N ALA A 851 20.08 -19.26 -16.91
CA ALA A 851 21.07 -20.30 -16.57
C ALA A 851 20.86 -20.89 -15.17
N ALA A 852 20.45 -20.09 -14.17
CA ALA A 852 20.17 -20.58 -12.83
C ALA A 852 18.91 -21.47 -12.82
N LEU A 853 17.86 -21.11 -13.56
CA LEU A 853 16.66 -21.95 -13.68
C LEU A 853 16.98 -23.27 -14.39
N ALA A 854 17.76 -23.24 -15.47
CA ALA A 854 18.18 -24.44 -16.17
C ALA A 854 19.02 -25.38 -15.27
N ALA A 855 19.92 -24.81 -14.46
CA ALA A 855 20.71 -25.57 -13.49
C ALA A 855 19.82 -26.12 -12.34
N ALA A 856 18.79 -25.38 -11.91
CA ALA A 856 17.80 -25.84 -10.93
C ALA A 856 17.04 -27.07 -11.44
N GLU A 857 16.62 -27.08 -12.70
CA GLU A 857 15.94 -28.24 -13.32
C GLU A 857 16.82 -29.49 -13.31
N GLN A 858 18.12 -29.34 -13.55
CA GLN A 858 19.08 -30.47 -13.43
C GLN A 858 19.20 -30.95 -11.97
N ALA A 859 19.20 -30.02 -11.02
CA ALA A 859 19.17 -30.37 -9.60
C ALA A 859 17.86 -31.10 -9.22
N PHE A 860 16.71 -30.68 -9.76
CA PHE A 860 15.43 -31.36 -9.54
C PHE A 860 15.40 -32.78 -10.13
N ALA A 861 16.01 -32.97 -11.30
CA ALA A 861 16.15 -34.28 -11.93
C ALA A 861 17.03 -35.23 -11.09
N ALA A 862 18.16 -34.73 -10.62
CA ALA A 862 19.06 -35.49 -9.75
C ALA A 862 18.42 -35.79 -8.38
N ASP A 863 17.72 -34.83 -7.79
CA ASP A 863 17.01 -35.03 -6.54
C ASP A 863 15.81 -35.98 -6.65
N THR A 864 15.14 -36.02 -7.81
CA THR A 864 14.11 -37.02 -8.11
C THR A 864 14.69 -38.43 -8.07
N LYS A 865 15.86 -38.63 -8.68
CA LYS A 865 16.54 -39.96 -8.65
C LYS A 865 16.95 -40.33 -7.22
N ALA A 866 17.43 -39.36 -6.43
CA ALA A 866 17.77 -39.58 -5.03
C ALA A 866 16.52 -39.92 -4.19
N ALA A 867 15.41 -39.24 -4.38
CA ALA A 867 14.14 -39.57 -3.71
C ALA A 867 13.64 -40.97 -4.07
N ILE A 868 13.67 -41.36 -5.36
CA ILE A 868 13.26 -42.73 -5.83
C ILE A 868 14.14 -43.79 -5.18
N ALA A 869 15.48 -43.60 -5.15
CA ALA A 869 16.39 -44.54 -4.48
C ALA A 869 16.06 -44.68 -2.99
N GLN A 870 15.78 -43.60 -2.29
CA GLN A 870 15.38 -43.60 -0.87
C GLN A 870 14.07 -44.32 -0.63
N ILE A 871 13.04 -44.07 -1.44
CA ILE A 871 11.74 -44.75 -1.33
C ILE A 871 11.93 -46.27 -1.54
N SER A 872 12.65 -46.65 -2.58
CA SER A 872 12.93 -48.06 -2.90
C SER A 872 13.64 -48.79 -1.78
N VAL A 873 14.71 -48.18 -1.21
CA VAL A 873 15.49 -48.80 -0.13
C VAL A 873 14.70 -48.81 1.19
N ALA A 874 13.95 -47.77 1.51
CA ALA A 874 13.12 -47.72 2.70
C ALA A 874 12.04 -48.83 2.67
N ASP A 875 11.38 -49.05 1.52
CA ASP A 875 10.37 -50.08 1.34
C ASP A 875 10.99 -51.46 1.43
N ALA A 876 12.03 -51.75 0.67
CA ALA A 876 12.72 -53.06 0.65
C ALA A 876 13.31 -53.47 2.00
N ALA A 877 13.92 -52.53 2.72
CA ALA A 877 14.52 -52.77 4.02
C ALA A 877 13.58 -52.58 5.22
N ARG A 878 12.32 -52.18 4.98
CA ARG A 878 11.31 -51.82 5.97
C ARG A 878 11.78 -50.77 6.99
N LEU A 879 12.46 -49.74 6.49
CA LEU A 879 12.98 -48.65 7.26
C LEU A 879 12.08 -47.44 7.21
N SER A 880 12.34 -46.50 8.13
CA SER A 880 11.64 -45.21 8.12
C SER A 880 12.11 -44.33 6.97
N GLY A 881 11.29 -44.10 5.96
CA GLY A 881 11.52 -43.13 4.90
C GLY A 881 11.74 -41.72 5.44
N GLN A 882 11.08 -41.37 6.58
CA GLN A 882 11.19 -40.05 7.20
C GLN A 882 12.59 -39.77 7.74
N ALA A 883 13.20 -40.73 8.43
CA ALA A 883 14.55 -40.56 8.95
C ALA A 883 15.59 -40.48 7.80
N LEU A 884 15.39 -41.25 6.72
CA LEU A 884 16.27 -41.22 5.54
C LEU A 884 16.11 -39.90 4.76
N ALA A 885 14.90 -39.38 4.62
CA ALA A 885 14.65 -38.08 4.02
C ALA A 885 15.27 -36.92 4.85
N ALA A 886 15.19 -37.00 6.20
CA ALA A 886 15.82 -36.02 7.08
C ALA A 886 17.36 -36.02 6.94
N ALA A 887 17.98 -37.22 6.85
CA ALA A 887 19.42 -37.35 6.55
C ALA A 887 19.76 -36.76 5.19
N SER A 888 18.94 -37.02 4.17
CA SER A 888 19.11 -36.46 2.82
C SER A 888 18.95 -34.94 2.78
N MET A 889 18.06 -34.36 3.58
CA MET A 889 17.93 -32.90 3.72
C MET A 889 19.21 -32.28 4.33
N ALA A 890 19.79 -32.91 5.33
CA ALA A 890 21.06 -32.46 5.91
C ALA A 890 22.20 -32.54 4.88
N HIS A 891 22.28 -33.66 4.13
CA HIS A 891 23.23 -33.81 3.03
C HIS A 891 23.07 -32.76 1.94
N LEU A 892 21.81 -32.52 1.49
CA LEU A 892 21.50 -31.50 0.48
C LEU A 892 21.96 -30.10 0.93
N ALA A 893 21.71 -29.75 2.19
CA ALA A 893 22.15 -28.46 2.73
C ALA A 893 23.68 -28.36 2.78
N ALA A 894 24.38 -29.43 3.19
CA ALA A 894 25.82 -29.48 3.25
C ALA A 894 26.49 -29.28 1.88
N THR A 895 25.86 -29.77 0.81
CA THR A 895 26.39 -29.74 -0.56
C THR A 895 25.91 -28.52 -1.37
N PHE A 896 24.79 -27.92 -1.01
CA PHE A 896 24.30 -26.68 -1.61
C PHE A 896 24.89 -25.41 -0.97
N ALA A 897 26.11 -25.48 -0.46
CA ALA A 897 26.80 -24.37 0.18
C ALA A 897 28.30 -24.38 -0.23
N PRO A 898 29.01 -23.28 0.01
CA PRO A 898 30.44 -23.22 -0.29
C PRO A 898 31.26 -24.29 0.44
N ASP A 899 30.84 -24.67 1.64
CA ASP A 899 31.41 -25.75 2.44
C ASP A 899 30.34 -26.41 3.33
N THR A 900 30.63 -27.59 3.81
CA THR A 900 29.72 -28.42 4.62
C THR A 900 29.26 -27.74 5.90
N ILE A 901 30.13 -26.99 6.59
CA ILE A 901 29.83 -26.29 7.85
C ILE A 901 28.86 -25.13 7.58
N ALA A 902 29.15 -24.35 6.51
CA ALA A 902 28.28 -23.27 6.07
C ALA A 902 26.86 -23.80 5.71
N GLY A 903 26.79 -24.96 5.06
CA GLY A 903 25.56 -25.64 4.71
C GLY A 903 24.71 -26.03 5.93
N TYR A 904 25.30 -26.66 6.93
CA TYR A 904 24.60 -27.01 8.17
C TYR A 904 24.14 -25.76 8.93
N ARG A 905 24.96 -24.72 9.00
CA ARG A 905 24.56 -23.43 9.60
C ARG A 905 23.41 -22.78 8.83
N ALA A 906 23.42 -22.85 7.52
CA ALA A 906 22.33 -22.36 6.68
C ALA A 906 21.02 -23.14 6.94
N LEU A 907 21.09 -24.47 7.03
CA LEU A 907 19.95 -25.31 7.40
C LEU A 907 19.37 -24.93 8.77
N LEU A 908 20.23 -24.70 9.78
CA LEU A 908 19.79 -24.30 11.11
C LEU A 908 19.12 -22.92 11.12
N ARG A 909 19.52 -22.01 10.23
CA ARG A 909 18.87 -20.70 10.08
C ARG A 909 17.53 -20.77 9.36
N CYS A 910 17.40 -21.59 8.32
CA CYS A 910 16.21 -21.62 7.48
C CYS A 910 15.08 -22.49 8.04
N LEU A 911 15.37 -23.50 8.89
CA LEU A 911 14.37 -24.32 9.57
C LEU A 911 14.13 -23.81 10.99
N GLU A 912 12.87 -23.66 11.40
CA GLU A 912 12.51 -23.16 12.73
C GLU A 912 12.93 -24.14 13.84
N GLN A 913 13.46 -23.59 14.93
CA GLN A 913 13.68 -24.38 16.16
C GLN A 913 12.33 -24.60 16.85
N GLN A 914 11.90 -25.86 16.91
CA GLN A 914 10.66 -26.25 17.59
C GLN A 914 10.96 -27.17 18.75
N THR A 915 10.23 -26.99 19.87
CA THR A 915 10.29 -27.83 21.05
C THR A 915 9.25 -28.95 20.99
N GLY A 916 9.49 -30.03 21.68
CA GLY A 916 8.55 -31.16 21.82
C GLY A 916 9.25 -32.51 21.64
N PRO A 917 8.58 -33.61 21.99
CA PRO A 917 9.14 -34.93 21.88
C PRO A 917 9.40 -35.32 20.40
N LEU A 918 10.49 -36.03 20.16
CA LEU A 918 10.77 -36.75 18.90
C LEU A 918 10.83 -38.23 19.21
N ASP A 919 10.32 -39.04 18.30
CA ASP A 919 10.52 -40.46 18.38
C ASP A 919 12.02 -40.79 18.43
N ARG A 920 12.44 -41.56 19.41
CA ARG A 920 13.85 -41.83 19.68
C ARG A 920 14.49 -42.61 18.55
N THR A 921 13.78 -43.61 18.01
CA THR A 921 14.29 -44.47 16.94
C THR A 921 14.48 -43.69 15.64
N LEU A 922 13.49 -42.84 15.29
CA LEU A 922 13.59 -41.95 14.14
C LEU A 922 14.76 -40.98 14.26
N ARG A 923 14.94 -40.41 15.47
CA ARG A 923 16.02 -39.49 15.75
C ARG A 923 17.38 -40.20 15.62
N ASP A 924 17.54 -41.37 16.25
CA ASP A 924 18.80 -42.10 16.24
C ASP A 924 19.18 -42.54 14.80
N HIS A 925 18.19 -42.95 14.00
CA HIS A 925 18.37 -43.25 12.58
C HIS A 925 18.80 -41.97 11.79
N ALA A 926 18.10 -40.85 11.97
CA ALA A 926 18.43 -39.62 11.27
C ALA A 926 19.83 -39.10 11.62
N LEU A 927 20.24 -39.24 12.89
CA LEU A 927 21.59 -38.89 13.35
C LEU A 927 22.66 -39.83 12.76
N CYS A 928 22.36 -41.11 12.68
CA CYS A 928 23.28 -42.13 12.13
C CYS A 928 23.48 -41.97 10.62
N TRP A 929 22.36 -41.83 9.88
CA TRP A 929 22.39 -41.74 8.42
C TRP A 929 22.76 -40.35 7.90
N GLY A 930 22.61 -39.31 8.72
CA GLY A 930 23.07 -37.95 8.42
C GLY A 930 24.57 -37.73 8.66
N ASP A 931 25.30 -38.70 9.21
CA ASP A 931 26.74 -38.60 9.47
C ASP A 931 27.52 -38.77 8.19
N PRO A 932 28.33 -37.74 7.75
CA PRO A 932 29.12 -37.80 6.53
C PRO A 932 30.37 -38.68 6.69
N ALA A 933 30.67 -39.22 7.87
CA ALA A 933 31.89 -40.00 8.11
C ALA A 933 31.99 -41.19 7.14
N ASN A 934 33.18 -41.40 6.59
CA ASN A 934 33.52 -42.46 5.63
C ASN A 934 32.52 -42.50 4.44
N ASP A 935 32.21 -41.36 3.90
CA ASP A 935 31.30 -41.22 2.74
C ASP A 935 29.92 -41.86 3.03
N TYR A 936 29.29 -41.41 4.10
CA TYR A 936 27.97 -41.93 4.55
C TYR A 936 27.92 -43.43 4.75
N GLN A 937 28.92 -44.00 5.38
CA GLN A 937 29.06 -45.44 5.62
C GLN A 937 27.81 -46.06 6.23
N ALA A 938 27.14 -45.38 7.14
CA ALA A 938 25.89 -45.87 7.77
C ALA A 938 24.75 -46.01 6.77
N VAL A 939 24.61 -45.15 5.78
CA VAL A 939 23.65 -45.26 4.69
C VAL A 939 24.03 -46.42 3.77
N ARG A 940 25.31 -46.54 3.40
CA ARG A 940 25.83 -47.59 2.54
C ARG A 940 25.69 -49.01 3.14
N ALA A 941 25.70 -49.07 4.46
CA ALA A 941 25.52 -50.34 5.19
C ALA A 941 24.05 -50.84 5.17
N ILE A 942 23.10 -50.02 4.79
CA ILE A 942 21.69 -50.42 4.59
C ILE A 942 21.63 -51.37 3.36
N PRO A 943 20.83 -52.48 3.39
CA PRO A 943 20.61 -53.25 2.19
C PRO A 943 20.12 -52.44 1.02
N GLY A 944 20.88 -52.36 -0.08
CA GLY A 944 20.63 -51.44 -1.21
C GLY A 944 21.06 -50.01 -1.00
N GLY A 945 21.61 -49.62 0.16
CA GLY A 945 21.96 -48.24 0.51
C GLY A 945 23.07 -47.61 -0.35
N GLU A 946 23.87 -48.42 -1.05
CA GLU A 946 24.85 -47.93 -2.03
C GLU A 946 24.17 -47.17 -3.18
N THR A 947 22.97 -47.58 -3.59
CA THR A 947 22.18 -46.82 -4.60
C THR A 947 21.77 -45.44 -4.13
N VAL A 948 21.42 -45.32 -2.86
CA VAL A 948 21.13 -44.02 -2.23
C VAL A 948 22.36 -43.12 -2.19
N ALA A 949 23.51 -43.65 -1.70
CA ALA A 949 24.75 -42.90 -1.63
C ALA A 949 25.22 -42.45 -3.03
N ALA A 950 25.13 -43.34 -4.04
CA ALA A 950 25.47 -43.03 -5.42
C ALA A 950 24.55 -41.90 -5.99
N ALA A 951 23.25 -41.96 -5.72
CA ALA A 951 22.31 -40.93 -6.15
C ALA A 951 22.55 -39.59 -5.45
N TRP A 952 22.96 -39.61 -4.18
CA TRP A 952 23.40 -38.39 -3.48
C TRP A 952 24.61 -37.76 -4.11
N ARG A 953 25.67 -38.55 -4.40
CA ARG A 953 26.90 -38.07 -5.11
C ARG A 953 26.55 -37.47 -6.49
N ALA A 954 25.63 -38.08 -7.24
CA ALA A 954 25.20 -37.52 -8.52
C ALA A 954 24.45 -36.18 -8.35
N ARG A 955 23.64 -36.05 -7.28
CA ARG A 955 22.95 -34.82 -6.94
C ARG A 955 23.92 -33.68 -6.55
N ASP A 956 25.02 -33.98 -5.88
CA ASP A 956 26.01 -32.99 -5.43
C ASP A 956 26.55 -32.15 -6.60
N THR A 957 26.86 -32.80 -7.71
CA THR A 957 27.35 -32.13 -8.92
C THR A 957 26.32 -31.13 -9.46
N ALA A 958 25.06 -31.53 -9.51
CA ALA A 958 23.97 -30.67 -9.97
C ALA A 958 23.69 -29.50 -9.00
N LEU A 959 23.71 -29.76 -7.68
CA LEU A 959 23.53 -28.72 -6.66
C LEU A 959 24.68 -27.72 -6.68
N ALA A 960 25.93 -28.15 -6.85
CA ALA A 960 27.09 -27.24 -6.96
C ALA A 960 27.01 -26.36 -8.21
N ALA A 961 26.54 -26.92 -9.34
CA ALA A 961 26.31 -26.14 -10.56
C ALA A 961 25.22 -25.13 -10.38
N TYR A 962 24.10 -25.52 -9.73
CA TYR A 962 22.99 -24.62 -9.43
C TYR A 962 23.39 -23.51 -8.46
N HIS A 963 24.11 -23.83 -7.38
CA HIS A 963 24.64 -22.84 -6.44
C HIS A 963 25.46 -21.75 -7.17
N ARG A 964 26.41 -22.17 -8.05
CA ARG A 964 27.25 -21.23 -8.80
C ARG A 964 26.42 -20.32 -9.73
N ALA A 965 25.50 -20.88 -10.51
CA ALA A 965 24.68 -20.13 -11.43
C ALA A 965 23.74 -19.14 -10.68
N LEU A 966 23.23 -19.54 -9.51
CA LEU A 966 22.37 -18.70 -8.69
C LEU A 966 23.15 -17.58 -7.98
N ALA A 967 24.39 -17.84 -7.56
CA ALA A 967 25.26 -16.86 -6.89
C ALA A 967 25.58 -15.64 -7.76
N GLU A 968 25.50 -15.76 -9.10
CA GLU A 968 25.61 -14.64 -10.03
C GLU A 968 24.40 -13.68 -9.97
N GLN A 969 23.27 -14.14 -9.44
CA GLN A 969 22.02 -13.40 -9.42
C GLN A 969 21.62 -12.95 -8.02
N ARG A 970 21.81 -13.80 -7.01
CA ARG A 970 21.43 -13.55 -5.60
C ARG A 970 22.11 -14.54 -4.65
N ASP A 971 21.98 -14.31 -3.34
CA ASP A 971 22.47 -15.24 -2.32
C ASP A 971 21.76 -16.61 -2.43
N PRO A 972 22.50 -17.68 -2.74
CA PRO A 972 21.94 -19.03 -2.85
C PRO A 972 21.25 -19.53 -1.57
N ALA A 973 21.67 -19.07 -0.39
CA ALA A 973 21.07 -19.46 0.88
C ALA A 973 19.55 -19.15 0.95
N THR A 974 19.10 -18.16 0.18
CA THR A 974 17.66 -17.77 0.10
C THR A 974 16.77 -18.86 -0.50
N VAL A 975 17.33 -19.78 -1.28
CA VAL A 975 16.59 -20.87 -1.94
C VAL A 975 16.65 -22.17 -1.15
N LEU A 976 17.57 -22.32 -0.20
CA LEU A 976 17.79 -23.57 0.53
C LEU A 976 16.51 -24.14 1.15
N ARG A 977 15.72 -23.30 1.85
CA ARG A 977 14.43 -23.75 2.45
C ARG A 977 13.48 -24.34 1.42
N THR A 978 13.45 -23.76 0.22
CA THR A 978 12.64 -24.26 -0.90
C THR A 978 13.12 -25.62 -1.39
N LEU A 979 14.44 -25.81 -1.53
CA LEU A 979 15.00 -27.11 -1.94
C LEU A 979 14.74 -28.20 -0.91
N LEU A 980 14.83 -27.89 0.38
CA LEU A 980 14.51 -28.83 1.46
C LEU A 980 13.02 -29.24 1.42
N HIS A 981 12.13 -28.27 1.22
CA HIS A 981 10.72 -28.53 1.03
C HIS A 981 10.44 -29.40 -0.20
N ASP A 982 11.03 -29.03 -1.35
CA ASP A 982 10.82 -29.78 -2.60
C ASP A 982 11.35 -31.20 -2.48
N HIS A 983 12.47 -31.43 -1.79
CA HIS A 983 12.99 -32.77 -1.49
C HIS A 983 12.03 -33.57 -0.61
N HIS A 984 11.54 -32.96 0.48
CA HIS A 984 10.53 -33.61 1.34
C HIS A 984 9.29 -34.02 0.56
N VAL A 985 8.77 -33.12 -0.27
CA VAL A 985 7.57 -33.40 -1.10
C VAL A 985 7.83 -34.53 -2.09
N ARG A 986 9.03 -34.60 -2.71
CA ARG A 986 9.37 -35.72 -3.62
C ARG A 986 9.45 -37.06 -2.88
N ALA A 987 10.14 -37.09 -1.75
CA ALA A 987 10.43 -38.33 -1.02
C ALA A 987 9.21 -38.84 -0.21
N LEU A 988 8.42 -37.95 0.37
CA LEU A 988 7.40 -38.33 1.38
C LEU A 988 5.99 -37.82 1.06
N GLY A 989 5.84 -36.85 0.16
CA GLY A 989 4.55 -36.24 -0.18
C GLY A 989 4.27 -34.94 0.56
N VAL A 990 3.03 -34.46 0.41
CA VAL A 990 2.59 -33.16 0.95
C VAL A 990 1.86 -33.37 2.28
N ASP A 991 2.53 -33.13 3.38
CA ASP A 991 1.97 -33.10 4.73
C ASP A 991 2.77 -32.12 5.60
N PRO A 992 2.23 -30.92 5.90
CA PRO A 992 2.97 -29.88 6.64
C PRO A 992 3.39 -30.28 8.06
N GLU A 993 2.58 -31.07 8.78
CA GLU A 993 2.93 -31.52 10.14
C GLU A 993 4.03 -32.58 10.09
N PHE A 994 3.95 -33.48 9.14
CA PHE A 994 4.99 -34.48 8.90
C PHE A 994 6.30 -33.83 8.46
N GLU A 995 6.24 -32.79 7.60
CA GLU A 995 7.41 -31.99 7.18
C GLU A 995 8.09 -31.27 8.35
N LYS A 996 7.32 -30.71 9.29
CA LYS A 996 7.89 -30.09 10.51
C LYS A 996 8.71 -31.10 11.32
N ILE A 997 8.21 -32.33 11.48
CA ILE A 997 8.92 -33.38 12.20
C ILE A 997 10.20 -33.76 11.44
N THR A 998 10.13 -33.93 10.10
CA THR A 998 11.29 -34.24 9.25
C THR A 998 12.34 -33.12 9.33
N GLY A 999 11.93 -31.86 9.32
CA GLY A 999 12.80 -30.71 9.50
C GLY A 999 13.51 -30.69 10.85
N ARG A 1000 12.83 -31.08 11.94
CA ARG A 1000 13.42 -31.21 13.29
C ARG A 1000 14.48 -32.32 13.32
N LEU A 1001 14.24 -33.45 12.66
CA LEU A 1001 15.22 -34.56 12.53
C LEU A 1001 16.44 -34.11 11.74
N ALA A 1002 16.26 -33.39 10.61
CA ALA A 1002 17.35 -32.83 9.80
C ALA A 1002 18.19 -31.82 10.59
N ARG A 1003 17.55 -30.95 11.40
CA ARG A 1003 18.24 -30.05 12.32
C ARG A 1003 19.09 -30.81 13.35
N ALA A 1004 18.56 -31.90 13.92
CA ALA A 1004 19.29 -32.69 14.89
C ALA A 1004 20.53 -33.35 14.26
N ALA A 1005 20.42 -33.84 13.03
CA ALA A 1005 21.57 -34.39 12.29
C ALA A 1005 22.62 -33.29 12.02
N ALA A 1006 22.23 -32.13 11.52
CA ALA A 1006 23.12 -31.01 11.28
C ALA A 1006 23.84 -30.50 12.55
N LEU A 1007 23.13 -30.40 13.68
CA LEU A 1007 23.71 -30.03 14.98
C LEU A 1007 24.75 -31.03 15.44
N ARG A 1008 24.48 -32.34 15.30
CA ARG A 1008 25.47 -33.37 15.62
C ARG A 1008 26.73 -33.26 14.76
N CYS A 1009 26.57 -33.05 13.45
CA CYS A 1009 27.71 -32.89 12.53
C CYS A 1009 28.55 -31.67 12.89
N LEU A 1010 27.91 -30.53 13.22
CA LEU A 1010 28.62 -29.33 13.68
C LEU A 1010 29.35 -29.55 15.01
N ALA A 1011 28.74 -30.27 15.96
CA ALA A 1011 29.36 -30.61 17.23
C ALA A 1011 30.61 -31.49 17.04
N LEU A 1012 30.52 -32.50 16.19
CA LEU A 1012 31.64 -33.38 15.87
C LEU A 1012 32.80 -32.66 15.15
N ALA A 1013 32.48 -31.64 14.35
CA ALA A 1013 33.44 -30.79 13.66
C ALA A 1013 33.99 -29.64 14.56
N GLY A 1014 33.55 -29.52 15.82
CA GLY A 1014 33.97 -28.41 16.70
C GLY A 1014 33.53 -27.04 16.21
N ALA A 1015 32.41 -26.97 15.44
CA ALA A 1015 31.98 -25.79 14.72
C ALA A 1015 30.60 -25.26 15.22
N LEU A 1016 30.15 -25.74 16.38
CA LEU A 1016 28.91 -25.27 17.04
C LEU A 1016 29.01 -23.81 17.48
#